data_816d74b92a7d87c078914621ec0f5330
#
_entry.id   816d74b92a7d87c078914621ec0f5330
#
_cell.length_a   1.000
_cell.length_b   1.000
_cell.length_c   1.000
_cell.angle_alpha   90.00
_cell.angle_beta   90.00
_cell.angle_gamma   90.00
#
_symmetry.space_group_name_H-M   'P 1'
#
loop_
_entity.id
_entity.type
_entity.pdbx_description
1 polymer ?
#
loop_
_entity_poly.entity_id
_entity_poly.type
_entity_poly.pdbx_seq_one_letter_code
_entity_poly.pdbx_strand_id
1 'polypeptide(L)'
;LTTVDHKRIAALYLGTSLFWFLAGGLEASIIRAQLAFPNGKVVSAEMFNELFTMHGTTMIFLVVMPLSAAFFNLLIPLQIGARDVAFPRLNAFSYWVYLFGSIFLNVSWFVGSAPDGGWFGYTPLTTLAYSHNLNIDFWVLGLQILGVSSLAAGFNFITTIINMRAPGMYFMRMPIFTWMAFIVQFLIVLAFPVITIALVFLQFDRFFGTNFYEIAQGGDPLLWQHLFWIFGHPEVYILILPAFGLVSEILPTFSRKPLFGYPVMVYSGMLIAFLGFGVWAHHMFAVGMGPIADTVFGVMTMLIAIPTGVKIFNWIFTMWGGVLRFTTAMKFAITLVALFTIGGISGVMHASPPADLQQTDTYFIVAHFHYVLVAGSMMGLFGGVYYYFPKFTGRMLDETLGSWHFWLFFIGVNLTFFPMHFSGLYGMPRRIYRYDVGQGWETFNLLSSIGVIFQILGVAIGFWNFWRSRNVGAIAGNDPWGAPTLEWSIPSPPPDYNFARVPTVTSRYPLWDVKSPALTSEIPHSRLGEERVEVEVGGHHTGKVGHAIGNPPGGPVGASTRVPGSPLTPVPPRRLPTAHELGIPMPNPSIKPLFVALFMTLMFSSLIAIHKDKVQLAVVLVITFAGAMTASLYGWLLTPLEDEH
;
A
#
# COMPACT_ATOMS: atom_id res chain seq x y z
N LEU A 1 6.68 -12.09 18.48
CA LEU A 1 6.67 -13.33 17.70
C LEU A 1 5.30 -14.04 17.72
N THR A 2 4.56 -13.95 18.83
CA THR A 2 3.30 -14.69 19.06
C THR A 2 2.04 -13.86 18.80
N THR A 3 2.19 -12.57 18.48
CA THR A 3 1.03 -11.67 18.33
C THR A 3 0.13 -12.09 17.17
N VAL A 4 -1.17 -12.02 17.42
CA VAL A 4 -2.23 -12.16 16.42
C VAL A 4 -3.07 -10.88 16.32
N ASP A 5 -2.79 -9.87 17.16
CA ASP A 5 -3.43 -8.54 17.15
C ASP A 5 -3.11 -7.81 15.83
N HIS A 6 -4.14 -7.46 15.09
CA HIS A 6 -4.05 -6.81 13.79
C HIS A 6 -3.26 -5.48 13.82
N LYS A 7 -3.30 -4.72 14.93
CA LYS A 7 -2.56 -3.46 15.08
C LYS A 7 -1.06 -3.68 15.23
N ARG A 8 -0.66 -4.71 15.99
CA ARG A 8 0.75 -5.09 16.13
C ARG A 8 1.30 -5.68 14.84
N ILE A 9 0.48 -6.46 14.12
CA ILE A 9 0.82 -6.95 12.78
C ILE A 9 0.97 -5.78 11.79
N ALA A 10 0.10 -4.76 11.86
CA ALA A 10 0.26 -3.53 11.10
C ALA A 10 1.63 -2.85 11.36
N ALA A 11 2.05 -2.79 12.63
CA ALA A 11 3.37 -2.25 13.01
C ALA A 11 4.53 -3.06 12.41
N LEU A 12 4.41 -4.38 12.40
CA LEU A 12 5.42 -5.27 11.81
C LEU A 12 5.51 -5.07 10.29
N TYR A 13 4.38 -5.02 9.59
CA TYR A 13 4.35 -4.69 8.15
C TYR A 13 4.95 -3.32 7.88
N LEU A 14 4.55 -2.29 8.64
CA LEU A 14 5.06 -0.93 8.48
C LEU A 14 6.58 -0.88 8.66
N GLY A 15 7.10 -1.43 9.75
CA GLY A 15 8.54 -1.42 10.05
C GLY A 15 9.36 -2.14 9.00
N THR A 16 8.91 -3.33 8.57
CA THR A 16 9.59 -4.13 7.53
C THR A 16 9.53 -3.44 6.16
N SER A 17 8.38 -2.88 5.79
CA SER A 17 8.25 -2.15 4.52
C SER A 17 9.11 -0.89 4.46
N LEU A 18 9.22 -0.17 5.58
CA LEU A 18 10.10 1.01 5.67
C LEU A 18 11.58 0.63 5.59
N PHE A 19 11.98 -0.52 6.15
CA PHE A 19 13.34 -1.05 5.96
C PHE A 19 13.63 -1.33 4.48
N TRP A 20 12.73 -2.04 3.79
CA TRP A 20 12.89 -2.33 2.36
C TRP A 20 12.80 -1.07 1.49
N PHE A 21 12.04 -0.05 1.91
CA PHE A 21 12.01 1.24 1.23
C PHE A 21 13.39 1.93 1.24
N LEU A 22 14.13 1.83 2.34
CA LEU A 22 15.50 2.34 2.39
C LEU A 22 16.45 1.51 1.51
N ALA A 23 16.32 0.18 1.50
CA ALA A 23 17.13 -0.70 0.67
C ALA A 23 16.90 -0.43 -0.83
N GLY A 24 15.65 -0.46 -1.30
CA GLY A 24 15.31 -0.17 -2.69
C GLY A 24 15.60 1.28 -3.09
N GLY A 25 15.53 2.23 -2.13
CA GLY A 25 15.95 3.62 -2.33
C GLY A 25 17.46 3.75 -2.53
N LEU A 26 18.26 2.95 -1.82
CA LEU A 26 19.71 2.87 -2.02
C LEU A 26 20.05 2.31 -3.41
N GLU A 27 19.39 1.23 -3.83
CA GLU A 27 19.52 0.65 -5.18
C GLU A 27 19.26 1.71 -6.26
N ALA A 28 18.16 2.47 -6.16
CA ALA A 28 17.84 3.57 -7.07
C ALA A 28 18.88 4.70 -7.05
N SER A 29 19.43 5.01 -5.88
CA SER A 29 20.45 6.05 -5.72
C SER A 29 21.74 5.69 -6.45
N ILE A 30 22.14 4.42 -6.40
CA ILE A 30 23.31 3.90 -7.11
C ILE A 30 23.06 3.93 -8.63
N ILE A 31 21.88 3.52 -9.10
CA ILE A 31 21.47 3.63 -10.51
C ILE A 31 21.61 5.09 -10.99
N ARG A 32 21.14 6.06 -10.20
CA ARG A 32 21.22 7.48 -10.59
C ARG A 32 22.65 8.04 -10.52
N ALA A 33 23.46 7.55 -9.57
CA ALA A 33 24.88 7.92 -9.50
C ALA A 33 25.62 7.41 -10.76
N GLN A 34 25.33 6.19 -11.22
CA GLN A 34 25.92 5.60 -12.43
C GLN A 34 25.57 6.44 -13.69
N LEU A 35 24.35 6.98 -13.76
CA LEU A 35 23.85 7.72 -14.94
C LEU A 35 23.94 9.24 -14.78
N ALA A 36 24.58 9.76 -13.72
CA ALA A 36 24.69 11.20 -13.50
C ALA A 36 25.48 11.91 -14.59
N PHE A 37 26.49 11.24 -15.13
CA PHE A 37 27.38 11.75 -16.15
C PHE A 37 27.57 10.71 -17.28
N PRO A 38 27.89 11.18 -18.51
CA PRO A 38 28.28 10.28 -19.59
C PRO A 38 29.44 9.37 -19.19
N ASN A 39 29.45 8.16 -19.71
CA ASN A 39 30.48 7.16 -19.45
C ASN A 39 30.72 6.86 -17.96
N GLY A 40 29.66 6.90 -17.13
CA GLY A 40 29.70 6.58 -15.72
C GLY A 40 30.40 5.25 -15.43
N LYS A 41 31.14 5.20 -14.30
CA LYS A 41 31.97 4.04 -13.89
C LYS A 41 31.71 3.64 -12.44
N VAL A 42 30.52 3.90 -11.92
CA VAL A 42 30.16 3.60 -10.52
C VAL A 42 29.98 2.09 -10.33
N VAL A 43 29.31 1.43 -11.27
CA VAL A 43 29.03 -0.01 -11.25
C VAL A 43 29.28 -0.65 -12.61
N SER A 44 29.45 -2.00 -12.63
CA SER A 44 29.51 -2.79 -13.88
C SER A 44 28.13 -2.91 -14.53
N ALA A 45 28.08 -3.43 -15.76
CA ALA A 45 26.82 -3.68 -16.47
C ALA A 45 25.99 -4.74 -15.76
N GLU A 46 26.62 -5.80 -15.26
CA GLU A 46 25.97 -6.87 -14.51
C GLU A 46 25.34 -6.34 -13.23
N MET A 47 26.11 -5.62 -12.40
CA MET A 47 25.62 -4.98 -11.18
C MET A 47 24.49 -3.99 -11.48
N PHE A 48 24.54 -3.27 -12.59
CA PHE A 48 23.45 -2.36 -12.97
C PHE A 48 22.16 -3.13 -13.28
N ASN A 49 22.25 -4.29 -13.95
CA ASN A 49 21.09 -5.14 -14.22
C ASN A 49 20.48 -5.72 -12.94
N GLU A 50 21.31 -6.14 -11.99
CA GLU A 50 20.87 -6.58 -10.67
C GLU A 50 20.18 -5.42 -9.91
N LEU A 51 20.77 -4.22 -9.90
CA LEU A 51 20.24 -3.06 -9.19
C LEU A 51 18.86 -2.64 -9.70
N PHE A 52 18.65 -2.50 -11.03
CA PHE A 52 17.33 -2.09 -11.50
C PHE A 52 16.28 -3.19 -11.34
N THR A 53 16.68 -4.46 -11.39
CA THR A 53 15.78 -5.59 -11.15
C THR A 53 15.33 -5.64 -9.70
N MET A 54 16.28 -5.54 -8.78
CA MET A 54 16.02 -5.59 -7.35
C MET A 54 15.28 -4.33 -6.88
N HIS A 55 15.66 -3.15 -7.37
CA HIS A 55 14.90 -1.92 -7.10
C HIS A 55 13.42 -2.06 -7.45
N GLY A 56 13.13 -2.50 -8.68
CA GLY A 56 11.74 -2.67 -9.13
C GLY A 56 10.99 -3.71 -8.31
N THR A 57 11.58 -4.88 -8.11
CA THR A 57 10.99 -5.98 -7.33
C THR A 57 10.78 -5.59 -5.87
N THR A 58 11.78 -4.97 -5.23
CA THR A 58 11.72 -4.50 -3.84
C THR A 58 10.63 -3.45 -3.67
N MET A 59 10.59 -2.42 -4.52
CA MET A 59 9.62 -1.32 -4.38
C MET A 59 8.18 -1.79 -4.57
N ILE A 60 7.92 -2.73 -5.47
CA ILE A 60 6.58 -3.24 -5.73
C ILE A 60 6.16 -4.22 -4.63
N PHE A 61 6.88 -5.34 -4.48
CA PHE A 61 6.45 -6.47 -3.66
C PHE A 61 6.85 -6.37 -2.19
N LEU A 62 7.91 -5.62 -1.86
CA LEU A 62 8.38 -5.51 -0.47
C LEU A 62 8.08 -4.17 0.18
N VAL A 63 7.69 -3.16 -0.61
CA VAL A 63 7.40 -1.81 -0.09
C VAL A 63 5.94 -1.43 -0.25
N VAL A 64 5.48 -1.12 -1.47
CA VAL A 64 4.17 -0.46 -1.68
C VAL A 64 3.01 -1.39 -1.28
N MET A 65 3.03 -2.65 -1.71
CA MET A 65 2.00 -3.61 -1.31
C MET A 65 1.98 -3.86 0.20
N PRO A 66 3.11 -4.20 0.88
CA PRO A 66 3.09 -4.47 2.31
C PRO A 66 2.86 -3.21 3.16
N LEU A 67 3.25 -2.03 2.70
CA LEU A 67 2.89 -0.76 3.34
C LEU A 67 1.38 -0.53 3.28
N SER A 68 0.75 -0.86 2.15
CA SER A 68 -0.71 -0.88 2.03
C SER A 68 -1.35 -1.92 2.96
N ALA A 69 -0.75 -3.12 3.09
CA ALA A 69 -1.19 -4.14 4.03
C ALA A 69 -1.08 -3.69 5.49
N ALA A 70 -0.09 -2.85 5.84
CA ALA A 70 -0.02 -2.22 7.16
C ALA A 70 -1.25 -1.34 7.43
N PHE A 71 -1.65 -0.53 6.46
CA PHE A 71 -2.87 0.27 6.57
C PHE A 71 -4.14 -0.59 6.59
N PHE A 72 -4.23 -1.66 5.80
CA PHE A 72 -5.37 -2.58 5.83
C PHE A 72 -5.52 -3.19 7.22
N ASN A 73 -4.43 -3.69 7.78
CA ASN A 73 -4.40 -4.23 9.13
C ASN A 73 -4.80 -3.21 10.19
N LEU A 74 -4.28 -2.00 10.12
CA LEU A 74 -4.60 -0.97 11.10
C LEU A 74 -6.05 -0.50 10.99
N LEU A 75 -6.51 -0.17 9.79
CA LEU A 75 -7.69 0.65 9.59
C LEU A 75 -8.97 -0.15 9.34
N ILE A 76 -8.91 -1.28 8.62
CA ILE A 76 -10.13 -1.99 8.25
C ILE A 76 -10.97 -2.35 9.49
N PRO A 77 -10.43 -3.05 10.52
CA PRO A 77 -11.24 -3.37 11.69
C PRO A 77 -11.74 -2.13 12.43
N LEU A 78 -10.90 -1.10 12.54
CA LEU A 78 -11.29 0.15 13.22
C LEU A 78 -12.36 0.93 12.47
N GLN A 79 -12.27 1.00 11.14
CA GLN A 79 -13.22 1.72 10.31
C GLN A 79 -14.59 1.04 10.21
N ILE A 80 -14.61 -0.30 10.23
CA ILE A 80 -15.87 -1.05 10.15
C ILE A 80 -16.48 -1.34 11.53
N GLY A 81 -15.83 -0.95 12.63
CA GLY A 81 -16.30 -1.19 13.99
C GLY A 81 -16.08 -2.61 14.48
N ALA A 82 -15.14 -3.35 13.89
CA ALA A 82 -14.79 -4.72 14.29
C ALA A 82 -13.77 -4.75 15.43
N ARG A 83 -13.85 -5.79 16.27
CA ARG A 83 -12.89 -6.02 17.37
C ARG A 83 -11.55 -6.58 16.89
N ASP A 84 -11.53 -7.36 15.81
CA ASP A 84 -10.33 -7.90 15.17
C ASP A 84 -10.64 -8.24 13.69
N VAL A 85 -9.68 -8.82 12.97
CA VAL A 85 -9.89 -9.45 11.66
C VAL A 85 -10.57 -10.82 11.81
N ALA A 86 -11.15 -11.34 10.73
CA ALA A 86 -11.87 -12.62 10.76
C ALA A 86 -10.97 -13.82 11.12
N PHE A 87 -9.72 -13.81 10.65
CA PHE A 87 -8.76 -14.90 10.87
C PHE A 87 -7.43 -14.36 11.43
N PRO A 88 -7.34 -14.07 12.77
CA PRO A 88 -6.16 -13.42 13.37
C PRO A 88 -4.85 -14.22 13.19
N ARG A 89 -4.91 -15.56 13.28
CA ARG A 89 -3.74 -16.42 13.05
C ARG A 89 -3.31 -16.46 11.58
N LEU A 90 -4.26 -16.44 10.64
CA LEU A 90 -3.97 -16.33 9.21
C LEU A 90 -3.32 -14.97 8.89
N ASN A 91 -3.73 -13.93 9.58
CA ASN A 91 -3.12 -12.61 9.49
C ASN A 91 -1.65 -12.61 9.95
N ALA A 92 -1.36 -13.25 11.09
CA ALA A 92 0.00 -13.44 11.56
C ALA A 92 0.84 -14.28 10.56
N PHE A 93 0.26 -15.35 10.01
CA PHE A 93 0.90 -16.18 8.99
C PHE A 93 1.27 -15.35 7.75
N SER A 94 0.36 -14.52 7.22
CA SER A 94 0.64 -13.69 6.04
C SER A 94 1.85 -12.77 6.26
N TYR A 95 1.98 -12.17 7.46
CA TYR A 95 3.14 -11.35 7.78
C TYR A 95 4.45 -12.17 7.81
N TRP A 96 4.45 -13.33 8.45
CA TRP A 96 5.67 -14.15 8.54
C TRP A 96 6.11 -14.68 7.18
N VAL A 97 5.16 -15.06 6.32
CA VAL A 97 5.46 -15.44 4.94
C VAL A 97 6.06 -14.27 4.15
N TYR A 98 5.50 -13.07 4.30
CA TYR A 98 6.08 -11.86 3.71
C TYR A 98 7.52 -11.62 4.19
N LEU A 99 7.77 -11.67 5.50
CA LEU A 99 9.10 -11.45 6.06
C LEU A 99 10.11 -12.48 5.54
N PHE A 100 9.79 -13.77 5.64
CA PHE A 100 10.71 -14.82 5.20
C PHE A 100 10.91 -14.82 3.68
N GLY A 101 9.86 -14.58 2.89
CA GLY A 101 9.96 -14.43 1.43
C GLY A 101 10.81 -13.24 1.03
N SER A 102 10.68 -12.11 1.74
CA SER A 102 11.52 -10.93 1.47
C SER A 102 13.00 -11.16 1.80
N ILE A 103 13.29 -11.86 2.90
CA ILE A 103 14.65 -12.26 3.26
C ILE A 103 15.20 -13.24 2.21
N PHE A 104 14.43 -14.28 1.85
CA PHE A 104 14.82 -15.26 0.87
C PHE A 104 15.21 -14.62 -0.48
N LEU A 105 14.39 -13.73 -1.00
CA LEU A 105 14.69 -13.00 -2.24
C LEU A 105 16.00 -12.23 -2.15
N ASN A 106 16.24 -11.54 -1.03
CA ASN A 106 17.42 -10.68 -0.85
C ASN A 106 18.70 -11.46 -0.45
N VAL A 107 18.58 -12.70 0.02
CA VAL A 107 19.75 -13.56 0.24
C VAL A 107 20.55 -13.78 -1.05
N SER A 108 19.92 -13.68 -2.22
CA SER A 108 20.56 -13.74 -3.53
C SER A 108 21.78 -12.84 -3.67
N TRP A 109 21.78 -11.64 -3.10
CA TRP A 109 22.92 -10.71 -3.05
C TRP A 109 24.19 -11.31 -2.44
N PHE A 110 24.04 -12.31 -1.56
CA PHE A 110 25.13 -12.92 -0.79
C PHE A 110 25.53 -14.31 -1.29
N VAL A 111 24.74 -14.93 -2.17
CA VAL A 111 24.90 -16.34 -2.59
C VAL A 111 25.34 -16.46 -4.05
N GLY A 112 25.82 -15.40 -4.65
CA GLY A 112 26.39 -15.45 -6.01
C GLY A 112 26.07 -14.23 -6.85
N SER A 113 24.81 -14.03 -7.22
CA SER A 113 24.33 -12.85 -7.91
C SER A 113 22.87 -12.62 -7.62
N ALA A 114 22.45 -11.34 -7.57
CA ALA A 114 21.05 -10.98 -7.46
C ALA A 114 20.32 -11.17 -8.80
N PRO A 115 18.97 -11.26 -8.82
CA PRO A 115 18.19 -11.28 -10.06
C PRO A 115 18.50 -10.11 -10.98
N ASP A 116 18.60 -10.35 -12.27
CA ASP A 116 19.05 -9.41 -13.29
C ASP A 116 18.12 -9.30 -14.51
N GLY A 117 17.02 -10.08 -14.54
CA GLY A 117 16.07 -10.14 -15.66
C GLY A 117 15.03 -9.01 -15.70
N GLY A 118 15.11 -8.02 -14.81
CA GLY A 118 14.07 -7.00 -14.61
C GLY A 118 12.90 -7.52 -13.76
N TRP A 119 12.12 -6.61 -13.15
CA TRP A 119 11.04 -6.98 -12.24
C TRP A 119 9.91 -7.78 -12.90
N PHE A 120 9.77 -7.73 -14.21
CA PHE A 120 8.79 -8.54 -14.96
C PHE A 120 9.42 -9.78 -15.65
N GLY A 121 10.71 -10.04 -15.46
CA GLY A 121 11.38 -11.32 -15.73
C GLY A 121 11.14 -11.93 -17.10
N TYR A 122 11.19 -11.17 -18.18
CA TYR A 122 10.85 -11.65 -19.52
C TYR A 122 11.71 -12.82 -19.97
N THR A 123 11.04 -13.88 -20.45
CA THR A 123 11.65 -14.95 -21.21
C THR A 123 11.93 -14.46 -22.65
N PRO A 124 12.98 -14.97 -23.33
CA PRO A 124 13.86 -16.05 -22.90
C PRO A 124 15.01 -15.63 -21.97
N LEU A 125 15.20 -14.33 -21.65
CA LEU A 125 16.34 -13.88 -20.82
C LEU A 125 16.43 -14.56 -19.45
N THR A 126 15.31 -14.98 -18.89
CA THR A 126 15.23 -15.65 -17.59
C THR A 126 15.25 -17.17 -17.67
N THR A 127 15.31 -17.76 -18.86
CA THR A 127 15.52 -19.21 -19.03
C THR A 127 16.98 -19.60 -18.76
N LEU A 128 17.25 -20.90 -18.59
CA LEU A 128 18.61 -21.40 -18.39
C LEU A 128 19.55 -21.09 -19.56
N ALA A 129 19.03 -20.92 -20.78
CA ALA A 129 19.84 -20.59 -21.95
C ALA A 129 20.59 -19.27 -21.81
N TYR A 130 20.06 -18.32 -21.04
CA TYR A 130 20.62 -16.96 -20.88
C TYR A 130 21.03 -16.66 -19.44
N SER A 131 20.36 -17.22 -18.43
CA SER A 131 20.62 -17.00 -17.01
C SER A 131 20.93 -18.33 -16.32
N HIS A 132 22.20 -18.74 -16.36
CA HIS A 132 22.66 -20.04 -15.83
C HIS A 132 22.80 -20.08 -14.30
N ASN A 133 22.77 -18.92 -13.63
CA ASN A 133 22.97 -18.80 -12.18
C ASN A 133 21.66 -19.01 -11.41
N LEU A 134 21.78 -19.10 -10.07
CA LEU A 134 20.62 -19.22 -9.16
C LEU A 134 19.82 -17.92 -8.99
N ASN A 135 20.29 -16.80 -9.53
CA ASN A 135 19.70 -15.48 -9.37
C ASN A 135 18.20 -15.44 -9.71
N ILE A 136 17.83 -15.98 -10.88
CA ILE A 136 16.42 -16.03 -11.31
C ILE A 136 15.62 -17.04 -10.45
N ASP A 137 16.25 -18.12 -9.95
CA ASP A 137 15.57 -19.08 -9.08
C ASP A 137 15.15 -18.45 -7.74
N PHE A 138 15.99 -17.58 -7.17
CA PHE A 138 15.62 -16.78 -6.01
C PHE A 138 14.45 -15.83 -6.30
N TRP A 139 14.41 -15.25 -7.48
CA TRP A 139 13.32 -14.37 -7.90
C TRP A 139 12.00 -15.14 -8.08
N VAL A 140 12.04 -16.25 -8.83
CA VAL A 140 10.86 -17.09 -9.11
C VAL A 140 10.26 -17.65 -7.82
N LEU A 141 11.06 -18.28 -6.98
CA LEU A 141 10.61 -18.87 -5.72
C LEU A 141 10.22 -17.79 -4.70
N GLY A 142 10.96 -16.69 -4.64
CA GLY A 142 10.67 -15.57 -3.77
C GLY A 142 9.30 -14.96 -4.05
N LEU A 143 8.97 -14.73 -5.33
CA LEU A 143 7.66 -14.21 -5.72
C LEU A 143 6.52 -15.21 -5.44
N GLN A 144 6.74 -16.52 -5.60
CA GLN A 144 5.73 -17.52 -5.23
C GLN A 144 5.44 -17.49 -3.73
N ILE A 145 6.48 -17.40 -2.88
CA ILE A 145 6.32 -17.30 -1.42
C ILE A 145 5.54 -16.01 -1.07
N LEU A 146 5.92 -14.87 -1.64
CA LEU A 146 5.23 -13.59 -1.43
C LEU A 146 3.77 -13.63 -1.90
N GLY A 147 3.49 -14.36 -2.98
CA GLY A 147 2.14 -14.59 -3.49
C GLY A 147 1.23 -15.28 -2.48
N VAL A 148 1.75 -16.28 -1.75
CA VAL A 148 0.99 -16.95 -0.66
C VAL A 148 0.63 -15.97 0.44
N SER A 149 1.54 -15.07 0.82
CA SER A 149 1.26 -14.00 1.79
C SER A 149 0.09 -13.13 1.36
N SER A 150 0.13 -12.66 0.11
CA SER A 150 -0.89 -11.76 -0.45
C SER A 150 -2.26 -12.41 -0.54
N LEU A 151 -2.32 -13.67 -0.98
CA LEU A 151 -3.58 -14.43 -1.05
C LEU A 151 -4.16 -14.69 0.35
N ALA A 152 -3.33 -15.04 1.35
CA ALA A 152 -3.78 -15.25 2.72
C ALA A 152 -4.38 -13.96 3.32
N ALA A 153 -3.73 -12.81 3.10
CA ALA A 153 -4.25 -11.50 3.49
C ALA A 153 -5.55 -11.16 2.75
N GLY A 154 -5.62 -11.43 1.43
CA GLY A 154 -6.78 -11.16 0.59
C GLY A 154 -8.04 -11.87 1.11
N PHE A 155 -7.99 -13.16 1.32
CA PHE A 155 -9.11 -13.94 1.87
C PHE A 155 -9.53 -13.45 3.26
N ASN A 156 -8.56 -13.13 4.12
CA ASN A 156 -8.86 -12.64 5.45
C ASN A 156 -9.61 -11.31 5.41
N PHE A 157 -9.13 -10.32 4.65
CA PHE A 157 -9.79 -9.00 4.60
C PHE A 157 -11.12 -9.02 3.87
N ILE A 158 -11.31 -9.84 2.83
CA ILE A 158 -12.62 -10.04 2.21
C ILE A 158 -13.62 -10.53 3.26
N THR A 159 -13.27 -11.59 3.99
CA THR A 159 -14.13 -12.18 5.03
C THR A 159 -14.40 -11.18 6.16
N THR A 160 -13.39 -10.44 6.59
CA THR A 160 -13.51 -9.41 7.64
C THR A 160 -14.50 -8.32 7.22
N ILE A 161 -14.34 -7.75 6.02
CA ILE A 161 -15.20 -6.67 5.54
C ILE A 161 -16.63 -7.15 5.31
N ILE A 162 -16.84 -8.37 4.82
CA ILE A 162 -18.18 -8.88 4.57
C ILE A 162 -18.91 -9.18 5.88
N ASN A 163 -18.26 -9.84 6.83
CA ASN A 163 -18.94 -10.47 7.98
C ASN A 163 -18.85 -9.67 9.27
N MET A 164 -17.88 -8.75 9.43
CA MET A 164 -17.59 -8.15 10.73
C MET A 164 -17.92 -6.66 10.82
N ARG A 165 -18.69 -6.13 9.87
CA ARG A 165 -19.16 -4.74 9.94
C ARG A 165 -20.07 -4.54 11.13
N ALA A 166 -19.90 -3.38 11.80
CA ALA A 166 -20.79 -2.96 12.88
C ALA A 166 -22.26 -2.89 12.42
N PRO A 167 -23.23 -3.10 13.33
CA PRO A 167 -24.64 -2.95 13.02
C PRO A 167 -24.94 -1.60 12.35
N GLY A 168 -25.77 -1.62 11.30
CA GLY A 168 -26.10 -0.43 10.53
C GLY A 168 -25.04 0.06 9.52
N MET A 169 -23.83 -0.51 9.53
CA MET A 169 -22.81 -0.21 8.51
C MET A 169 -23.07 -1.05 7.24
N TYR A 170 -24.02 -0.60 6.44
CA TYR A 170 -24.21 -1.15 5.10
C TYR A 170 -23.03 -0.78 4.19
N PHE A 171 -22.86 -1.50 3.07
CA PHE A 171 -21.74 -1.24 2.14
C PHE A 171 -21.59 0.23 1.77
N MET A 172 -22.69 0.92 1.42
CA MET A 172 -22.66 2.34 1.04
C MET A 172 -22.52 3.33 2.21
N ARG A 173 -22.27 2.82 3.42
CA ARG A 173 -21.88 3.60 4.61
C ARG A 173 -20.42 3.38 5.02
N MET A 174 -19.70 2.43 4.36
CA MET A 174 -18.29 2.20 4.65
C MET A 174 -17.42 3.39 4.23
N PRO A 175 -16.35 3.70 4.97
CA PRO A 175 -15.32 4.64 4.54
C PRO A 175 -14.74 4.27 3.17
N ILE A 176 -14.32 5.27 2.39
CA ILE A 176 -13.77 5.03 1.05
C ILE A 176 -12.47 4.23 1.10
N PHE A 177 -11.64 4.43 2.12
CA PHE A 177 -10.45 3.61 2.29
C PHE A 177 -10.81 2.12 2.40
N THR A 178 -11.81 1.77 3.23
CA THR A 178 -12.28 0.38 3.32
C THR A 178 -12.82 -0.14 1.99
N TRP A 179 -13.51 0.70 1.18
CA TRP A 179 -13.95 0.32 -0.17
C TRP A 179 -12.77 0.05 -1.10
N MET A 180 -11.76 0.93 -1.14
CA MET A 180 -10.58 0.73 -1.99
C MET A 180 -9.81 -0.51 -1.55
N ALA A 181 -9.66 -0.72 -0.24
CA ALA A 181 -9.08 -1.94 0.32
C ALA A 181 -9.86 -3.19 -0.11
N PHE A 182 -11.19 -3.18 -0.04
CA PHE A 182 -12.05 -4.30 -0.43
C PHE A 182 -11.89 -4.67 -1.90
N ILE A 183 -11.89 -3.68 -2.78
CA ILE A 183 -11.66 -3.86 -4.22
C ILE A 183 -10.28 -4.47 -4.48
N VAL A 184 -9.24 -3.98 -3.79
CA VAL A 184 -7.87 -4.50 -3.90
C VAL A 184 -7.78 -5.98 -3.53
N GLN A 185 -8.51 -6.44 -2.51
CA GLN A 185 -8.47 -7.86 -2.16
C GLN A 185 -9.02 -8.76 -3.27
N PHE A 186 -10.06 -8.33 -4.00
CA PHE A 186 -10.54 -9.07 -5.17
C PHE A 186 -9.52 -9.06 -6.31
N LEU A 187 -8.85 -7.93 -6.55
CA LEU A 187 -7.78 -7.89 -7.55
C LEU A 187 -6.67 -8.89 -7.19
N ILE A 188 -6.24 -8.94 -5.92
CA ILE A 188 -5.23 -9.89 -5.44
C ILE A 188 -5.67 -11.33 -5.67
N VAL A 189 -6.86 -11.70 -5.23
CA VAL A 189 -7.35 -13.09 -5.29
C VAL A 189 -7.49 -13.57 -6.75
N LEU A 190 -7.81 -12.68 -7.69
CA LEU A 190 -7.98 -13.02 -9.09
C LEU A 190 -6.66 -12.96 -9.88
N ALA A 191 -5.76 -12.03 -9.58
CA ALA A 191 -4.54 -11.81 -10.37
C ALA A 191 -3.37 -12.72 -9.95
N PHE A 192 -3.18 -12.95 -8.65
CA PHE A 192 -2.03 -13.72 -8.14
C PHE A 192 -1.98 -15.18 -8.60
N PRO A 193 -3.09 -15.92 -8.75
CA PRO A 193 -3.04 -17.25 -9.33
C PRO A 193 -2.45 -17.28 -10.74
N VAL A 194 -2.68 -16.25 -11.55
CA VAL A 194 -2.17 -16.19 -12.93
C VAL A 194 -0.65 -16.03 -12.96
N ILE A 195 -0.10 -15.11 -12.16
CA ILE A 195 1.36 -14.97 -12.08
C ILE A 195 2.00 -16.21 -11.45
N THR A 196 1.33 -16.86 -10.51
CA THR A 196 1.84 -18.11 -9.91
C THR A 196 2.00 -19.19 -10.97
N ILE A 197 1.04 -19.35 -11.88
CA ILE A 197 1.15 -20.30 -13.01
C ILE A 197 2.35 -19.95 -13.89
N ALA A 198 2.52 -18.68 -14.26
CA ALA A 198 3.67 -18.26 -15.08
C ALA A 198 5.02 -18.58 -14.41
N LEU A 199 5.13 -18.30 -13.10
CA LEU A 199 6.33 -18.59 -12.32
C LEU A 199 6.60 -20.09 -12.19
N VAL A 200 5.56 -20.92 -12.01
CA VAL A 200 5.70 -22.39 -11.96
C VAL A 200 6.16 -22.94 -13.31
N PHE A 201 5.65 -22.43 -14.43
CA PHE A 201 6.12 -22.85 -15.76
C PHE A 201 7.59 -22.48 -15.98
N LEU A 202 8.01 -21.27 -15.60
CA LEU A 202 9.41 -20.88 -15.67
C LEU A 202 10.28 -21.72 -14.74
N GLN A 203 9.81 -22.04 -13.55
CA GLN A 203 10.51 -22.93 -12.62
C GLN A 203 10.68 -24.32 -13.21
N PHE A 204 9.68 -24.86 -13.90
CA PHE A 204 9.76 -26.16 -14.55
C PHE A 204 10.74 -26.14 -15.71
N ASP A 205 10.75 -25.11 -16.54
CA ASP A 205 11.76 -24.95 -17.60
C ASP A 205 13.16 -24.92 -17.02
N ARG A 206 13.39 -24.21 -15.90
CA ARG A 206 14.71 -24.09 -15.27
C ARG A 206 15.15 -25.33 -14.50
N PHE A 207 14.23 -26.04 -13.82
CA PHE A 207 14.57 -27.14 -12.92
C PHE A 207 14.48 -28.50 -13.58
N PHE A 208 13.56 -28.68 -14.51
CA PHE A 208 13.25 -29.99 -15.11
C PHE A 208 13.46 -30.03 -16.63
N GLY A 209 13.88 -28.92 -17.25
CA GLY A 209 14.13 -28.83 -18.69
C GLY A 209 12.84 -28.96 -19.52
N THR A 210 11.70 -28.58 -18.99
CA THR A 210 10.48 -28.38 -19.79
C THR A 210 10.65 -27.19 -20.73
N ASN A 211 9.75 -27.00 -21.68
CA ASN A 211 9.92 -26.02 -22.76
C ASN A 211 8.69 -25.15 -22.94
N PHE A 212 8.13 -24.62 -21.86
CA PHE A 212 6.99 -23.70 -21.95
C PHE A 212 7.38 -22.39 -22.67
N TYR A 213 8.61 -21.93 -22.46
CA TYR A 213 9.09 -20.62 -22.94
C TYR A 213 10.34 -20.71 -23.82
N GLU A 214 10.90 -21.90 -24.03
CA GLU A 214 12.11 -22.09 -24.83
C GLU A 214 11.76 -22.25 -26.30
N ILE A 215 12.07 -21.22 -27.13
CA ILE A 215 11.71 -21.15 -28.55
C ILE A 215 12.29 -22.31 -29.36
N ALA A 216 13.55 -22.66 -29.11
CA ALA A 216 14.22 -23.70 -29.84
C ALA A 216 13.56 -25.09 -29.71
N GLN A 217 12.73 -25.28 -28.70
CA GLN A 217 12.02 -26.52 -28.37
C GLN A 217 10.50 -26.39 -28.55
N GLY A 218 10.03 -25.31 -29.19
CA GLY A 218 8.59 -25.10 -29.47
C GLY A 218 7.83 -24.34 -28.39
N GLY A 219 8.51 -23.77 -27.39
CA GLY A 219 7.89 -22.89 -26.40
C GLY A 219 7.64 -21.49 -26.94
N ASP A 220 6.86 -20.69 -26.20
CA ASP A 220 6.47 -19.35 -26.61
C ASP A 220 6.74 -18.30 -25.51
N PRO A 221 7.72 -17.39 -25.68
CA PRO A 221 7.96 -16.29 -24.76
C PRO A 221 6.79 -15.32 -24.62
N LEU A 222 5.91 -15.20 -25.62
CA LEU A 222 4.73 -14.34 -25.53
C LEU A 222 3.72 -14.88 -24.51
N LEU A 223 3.69 -16.21 -24.32
CA LEU A 223 2.90 -16.83 -23.25
C LEU A 223 3.29 -16.26 -21.88
N TRP A 224 4.61 -16.11 -21.60
CA TRP A 224 5.07 -15.44 -20.39
C TRP A 224 4.54 -14.03 -20.28
N GLN A 225 4.68 -13.22 -21.33
CA GLN A 225 4.25 -11.83 -21.32
C GLN A 225 2.75 -11.69 -21.09
N HIS A 226 1.91 -12.51 -21.73
CA HIS A 226 0.46 -12.52 -21.48
C HIS A 226 0.12 -12.88 -20.04
N LEU A 227 0.65 -13.98 -19.53
CA LEU A 227 0.39 -14.45 -18.16
C LEU A 227 0.90 -13.42 -17.14
N PHE A 228 2.10 -12.86 -17.37
CA PHE A 228 2.65 -11.84 -16.48
C PHE A 228 1.76 -10.59 -16.47
N TRP A 229 1.35 -10.06 -17.61
CA TRP A 229 0.62 -8.80 -17.67
C TRP A 229 -0.87 -8.91 -17.34
N ILE A 230 -1.50 -10.09 -17.49
CA ILE A 230 -2.82 -10.36 -16.90
C ILE A 230 -2.79 -10.16 -15.38
N PHE A 231 -1.68 -10.46 -14.72
CA PHE A 231 -1.42 -10.07 -13.34
C PHE A 231 -0.93 -8.62 -13.25
N GLY A 232 0.05 -8.23 -14.07
CA GLY A 232 0.84 -7.02 -13.89
C GLY A 232 0.04 -5.72 -14.05
N HIS A 233 -1.00 -5.69 -14.86
CA HIS A 233 -1.85 -4.51 -14.94
C HIS A 233 -2.80 -4.40 -13.73
N PRO A 234 -3.57 -5.43 -13.30
CA PRO A 234 -4.26 -5.39 -12.01
C PRO A 234 -3.34 -5.04 -10.84
N GLU A 235 -2.07 -5.47 -10.87
CA GLU A 235 -1.07 -5.15 -9.84
C GLU A 235 -0.87 -3.64 -9.68
N VAL A 236 -0.78 -2.86 -10.77
CA VAL A 236 -0.63 -1.40 -10.66
C VAL A 236 -1.84 -0.74 -9.99
N TYR A 237 -3.03 -1.31 -10.13
CA TYR A 237 -4.22 -0.86 -9.39
C TYR A 237 -4.22 -1.33 -7.93
N ILE A 238 -3.68 -2.51 -7.63
CA ILE A 238 -3.41 -2.95 -6.25
C ILE A 238 -2.50 -1.95 -5.54
N LEU A 239 -1.51 -1.40 -6.24
CA LEU A 239 -0.57 -0.42 -5.69
C LEU A 239 -1.18 0.97 -5.45
N ILE A 240 -2.07 1.46 -6.33
CA ILE A 240 -2.56 2.85 -6.27
C ILE A 240 -3.87 3.01 -5.49
N LEU A 241 -4.80 2.05 -5.54
CA LEU A 241 -6.12 2.19 -4.92
C LEU A 241 -6.07 2.43 -3.41
N PRO A 242 -5.15 1.82 -2.63
CA PRO A 242 -5.02 2.13 -1.21
C PRO A 242 -4.69 3.61 -0.96
N ALA A 243 -3.78 4.19 -1.76
CA ALA A 243 -3.44 5.60 -1.69
C ALA A 243 -4.65 6.49 -2.05
N PHE A 244 -5.43 6.12 -3.05
CA PHE A 244 -6.70 6.80 -3.38
C PHE A 244 -7.70 6.73 -2.22
N GLY A 245 -7.76 5.61 -1.52
CA GLY A 245 -8.55 5.45 -0.30
C GLY A 245 -8.10 6.42 0.78
N LEU A 246 -6.80 6.44 1.12
CA LEU A 246 -6.24 7.34 2.13
C LEU A 246 -6.50 8.82 1.81
N VAL A 247 -6.25 9.24 0.58
CA VAL A 247 -6.50 10.61 0.14
C VAL A 247 -7.98 10.97 0.24
N SER A 248 -8.88 10.02 -0.02
CA SER A 248 -10.33 10.22 0.12
C SER A 248 -10.81 10.35 1.57
N GLU A 249 -10.00 9.98 2.57
CA GLU A 249 -10.24 10.27 3.99
C GLU A 249 -9.57 11.60 4.42
N ILE A 250 -8.39 11.89 3.89
CA ILE A 250 -7.60 13.08 4.25
C ILE A 250 -8.25 14.36 3.71
N LEU A 251 -8.62 14.39 2.42
CA LEU A 251 -9.15 15.60 1.78
C LEU A 251 -10.44 16.10 2.45
N PRO A 252 -11.47 15.27 2.72
CA PRO A 252 -12.67 15.73 3.42
C PRO A 252 -12.36 16.29 4.81
N THR A 253 -11.51 15.60 5.57
CA THR A 253 -11.14 16.00 6.93
C THR A 253 -10.51 17.40 6.97
N PHE A 254 -9.56 17.69 6.09
CA PHE A 254 -8.86 18.97 6.06
C PHE A 254 -9.51 20.03 5.16
N SER A 255 -10.56 19.67 4.43
CA SER A 255 -11.45 20.62 3.74
C SER A 255 -12.68 20.98 4.56
N ARG A 256 -12.91 20.26 5.69
CA ARG A 256 -14.13 20.41 6.53
C ARG A 256 -15.42 20.24 5.73
N LYS A 257 -15.42 19.32 4.79
CA LYS A 257 -16.51 19.11 3.86
C LYS A 257 -16.63 17.61 3.53
N PRO A 258 -17.85 17.05 3.47
CA PRO A 258 -18.05 15.66 3.03
C PRO A 258 -17.44 15.41 1.65
N LEU A 259 -17.00 14.17 1.41
CA LEU A 259 -16.46 13.75 0.12
C LEU A 259 -17.53 13.95 -0.97
N PHE A 260 -17.19 14.76 -1.97
CA PHE A 260 -18.09 14.99 -3.10
C PHE A 260 -18.28 13.70 -3.91
N GLY A 261 -19.54 13.39 -4.24
CA GLY A 261 -19.86 12.26 -5.10
C GLY A 261 -19.47 10.89 -4.52
N TYR A 262 -19.64 10.64 -3.22
CA TYR A 262 -19.28 9.38 -2.58
C TYR A 262 -19.70 8.11 -3.38
N PRO A 263 -20.96 7.93 -3.84
CA PRO A 263 -21.32 6.75 -4.61
C PRO A 263 -20.51 6.63 -5.90
N VAL A 264 -20.28 7.75 -6.57
CA VAL A 264 -19.50 7.79 -7.81
C VAL A 264 -18.04 7.43 -7.55
N MET A 265 -17.47 7.82 -6.40
CA MET A 265 -16.13 7.41 -5.97
C MET A 265 -16.03 5.89 -5.77
N VAL A 266 -17.07 5.27 -5.22
CA VAL A 266 -17.13 3.80 -5.03
C VAL A 266 -17.22 3.11 -6.39
N TYR A 267 -18.22 3.47 -7.21
CA TYR A 267 -18.43 2.81 -8.51
C TYR A 267 -17.28 3.02 -9.48
N SER A 268 -16.64 4.20 -9.47
CA SER A 268 -15.43 4.42 -10.28
C SER A 268 -14.27 3.54 -9.84
N GLY A 269 -14.12 3.25 -8.55
CA GLY A 269 -13.14 2.28 -8.06
C GLY A 269 -13.41 0.86 -8.54
N MET A 270 -14.67 0.42 -8.47
CA MET A 270 -15.09 -0.89 -8.99
C MET A 270 -14.86 -1.00 -10.51
N LEU A 271 -15.21 0.07 -11.25
CA LEU A 271 -15.05 0.09 -12.70
C LEU A 271 -13.56 0.06 -13.11
N ILE A 272 -12.69 0.78 -12.41
CA ILE A 272 -11.23 0.72 -12.62
C ILE A 272 -10.74 -0.72 -12.43
N ALA A 273 -11.13 -1.39 -11.36
CA ALA A 273 -10.72 -2.75 -11.08
C ALA A 273 -11.23 -3.75 -12.14
N PHE A 274 -12.48 -3.62 -12.56
CA PHE A 274 -13.06 -4.47 -13.59
C PHE A 274 -12.37 -4.28 -14.95
N LEU A 275 -12.23 -3.03 -15.40
CA LEU A 275 -11.53 -2.72 -16.65
C LEU A 275 -10.06 -3.13 -16.60
N GLY A 276 -9.44 -3.09 -15.43
CA GLY A 276 -8.05 -3.46 -15.22
C GLY A 276 -7.68 -4.87 -15.71
N PHE A 277 -8.63 -5.82 -15.72
CA PHE A 277 -8.40 -7.14 -16.30
C PHE A 277 -8.57 -7.19 -17.84
N GLY A 278 -9.11 -6.15 -18.45
CA GLY A 278 -9.36 -6.10 -19.90
C GLY A 278 -8.32 -5.31 -20.70
N VAL A 279 -7.21 -4.88 -20.10
CA VAL A 279 -6.29 -3.92 -20.72
C VAL A 279 -4.81 -4.35 -20.71
N TRP A 280 -4.48 -5.52 -20.19
CA TRP A 280 -3.10 -5.94 -19.91
C TRP A 280 -2.14 -5.84 -21.10
N ALA A 281 -2.63 -6.06 -22.32
CA ALA A 281 -1.75 -6.13 -23.50
C ALA A 281 -1.29 -4.77 -24.01
N HIS A 282 -1.70 -3.65 -23.38
CA HIS A 282 -1.05 -2.37 -23.67
C HIS A 282 0.44 -2.34 -23.21
N HIS A 283 0.85 -3.26 -22.36
CA HIS A 283 2.26 -3.49 -22.04
C HIS A 283 3.01 -4.26 -23.15
N MET A 284 2.32 -4.64 -24.23
CA MET A 284 2.81 -5.55 -25.26
C MET A 284 2.62 -5.01 -26.69
N PHE A 285 2.34 -3.72 -26.88
CA PHE A 285 2.11 -3.16 -28.23
C PHE A 285 3.30 -3.37 -29.19
N ALA A 286 4.53 -3.41 -28.67
CA ALA A 286 5.73 -3.61 -29.48
C ALA A 286 6.04 -5.08 -29.83
N VAL A 287 5.25 -6.07 -29.34
CA VAL A 287 5.53 -7.49 -29.62
C VAL A 287 4.94 -8.00 -30.93
N GLY A 288 4.10 -7.18 -31.59
CA GLY A 288 3.53 -7.52 -32.91
C GLY A 288 2.21 -8.30 -32.84
N MET A 289 1.32 -7.99 -31.89
CA MET A 289 -0.01 -8.61 -31.78
C MET A 289 -0.94 -8.31 -32.97
N GLY A 290 -0.60 -7.28 -33.75
CA GLY A 290 -1.36 -6.87 -34.92
C GLY A 290 -2.43 -5.79 -34.62
N PRO A 291 -2.90 -5.09 -35.68
CA PRO A 291 -3.66 -3.85 -35.55
C PRO A 291 -5.01 -4.00 -34.86
N ILE A 292 -5.63 -5.18 -34.95
CA ILE A 292 -6.93 -5.43 -34.30
C ILE A 292 -6.75 -5.50 -32.78
N ALA A 293 -5.79 -6.32 -32.29
CA ALA A 293 -5.52 -6.44 -30.87
C ALA A 293 -5.03 -5.10 -30.29
N ASP A 294 -4.10 -4.44 -30.95
CA ASP A 294 -3.56 -3.14 -30.53
C ASP A 294 -4.69 -2.09 -30.41
N THR A 295 -5.61 -2.05 -31.36
CA THR A 295 -6.76 -1.12 -31.33
C THR A 295 -7.70 -1.45 -30.14
N VAL A 296 -8.05 -2.71 -29.96
CA VAL A 296 -8.97 -3.12 -28.87
C VAL A 296 -8.35 -2.77 -27.51
N PHE A 297 -7.11 -3.18 -27.26
CA PHE A 297 -6.45 -2.91 -25.98
C PHE A 297 -6.16 -1.41 -25.78
N GLY A 298 -5.87 -0.66 -26.84
CA GLY A 298 -5.71 0.79 -26.80
C GLY A 298 -7.00 1.49 -26.36
N VAL A 299 -8.13 1.19 -27.02
CA VAL A 299 -9.44 1.77 -26.67
C VAL A 299 -9.85 1.40 -25.24
N MET A 300 -9.73 0.12 -24.86
CA MET A 300 -10.05 -0.33 -23.51
C MET A 300 -9.20 0.38 -22.45
N THR A 301 -7.92 0.60 -22.74
CA THR A 301 -7.00 1.33 -21.85
C THR A 301 -7.42 2.80 -21.71
N MET A 302 -7.77 3.46 -22.78
CA MET A 302 -8.26 4.85 -22.76
C MET A 302 -9.55 4.98 -21.94
N LEU A 303 -10.43 3.97 -21.94
CA LEU A 303 -11.65 3.98 -21.13
C LEU A 303 -11.40 4.06 -19.63
N ILE A 304 -10.27 3.53 -19.12
CA ILE A 304 -9.91 3.64 -17.70
C ILE A 304 -9.64 5.09 -17.27
N ALA A 305 -9.24 5.96 -18.19
CA ALA A 305 -9.05 7.37 -17.90
C ALA A 305 -10.35 8.05 -17.43
N ILE A 306 -11.51 7.59 -17.88
CA ILE A 306 -12.81 8.18 -17.52
C ILE A 306 -13.10 8.01 -16.01
N PRO A 307 -13.20 6.79 -15.43
CA PRO A 307 -13.44 6.65 -13.99
C PRO A 307 -12.30 7.22 -13.13
N THR A 308 -11.09 7.25 -13.64
CA THR A 308 -9.94 7.87 -12.96
C THR A 308 -10.09 9.39 -12.93
N GLY A 309 -10.40 10.02 -14.05
CA GLY A 309 -10.68 11.46 -14.13
C GLY A 309 -11.84 11.89 -13.24
N VAL A 310 -12.90 11.08 -13.17
CA VAL A 310 -14.01 11.32 -12.24
C VAL A 310 -13.54 11.40 -10.79
N LYS A 311 -12.59 10.54 -10.35
CA LYS A 311 -12.01 10.62 -9.00
C LYS A 311 -11.25 11.92 -8.79
N ILE A 312 -10.42 12.33 -9.75
CA ILE A 312 -9.66 13.59 -9.69
C ILE A 312 -10.61 14.78 -9.52
N PHE A 313 -11.67 14.89 -10.34
CA PHE A 313 -12.66 15.97 -10.23
C PHE A 313 -13.40 15.93 -8.90
N ASN A 314 -13.79 14.75 -8.41
CA ASN A 314 -14.47 14.63 -7.11
C ASN A 314 -13.58 15.08 -5.94
N TRP A 315 -12.28 14.84 -5.98
CA TRP A 315 -11.34 15.37 -4.98
C TRP A 315 -11.21 16.90 -5.08
N ILE A 316 -11.13 17.45 -6.29
CA ILE A 316 -11.12 18.90 -6.50
C ILE A 316 -12.43 19.52 -5.98
N PHE A 317 -13.59 18.96 -6.30
CA PHE A 317 -14.89 19.45 -5.81
C PHE A 317 -15.07 19.24 -4.30
N THR A 318 -14.41 18.27 -3.69
CA THR A 318 -14.36 18.14 -2.23
C THR A 318 -13.63 19.33 -1.60
N MET A 319 -12.53 19.75 -2.20
CA MET A 319 -11.76 20.92 -1.73
C MET A 319 -12.43 22.26 -2.09
N TRP A 320 -13.11 22.34 -3.21
CA TRP A 320 -13.75 23.57 -3.70
C TRP A 320 -14.83 24.08 -2.74
N GLY A 321 -14.66 25.31 -2.27
CA GLY A 321 -15.56 25.92 -1.29
C GLY A 321 -15.43 25.34 0.13
N GLY A 322 -14.42 24.53 0.40
CA GLY A 322 -14.10 24.03 1.74
C GLY A 322 -13.17 24.96 2.52
N VAL A 323 -13.07 24.73 3.84
CA VAL A 323 -12.11 25.42 4.72
C VAL A 323 -10.80 24.62 4.74
N LEU A 324 -9.88 24.95 3.84
CA LEU A 324 -8.65 24.19 3.64
C LEU A 324 -7.66 24.40 4.79
N ARG A 325 -7.14 23.31 5.35
CA ARG A 325 -6.09 23.29 6.36
C ARG A 325 -4.88 22.55 5.81
N PHE A 326 -3.81 23.27 5.49
CA PHE A 326 -2.60 22.72 4.84
C PHE A 326 -1.64 22.05 5.85
N THR A 327 -2.13 21.01 6.54
CA THR A 327 -1.26 20.11 7.33
C THR A 327 -0.34 19.33 6.40
N THR A 328 0.68 18.70 6.94
CA THR A 328 1.59 17.85 6.15
C THR A 328 0.83 16.73 5.44
N ALA A 329 -0.12 16.07 6.10
CA ALA A 329 -0.98 15.07 5.48
C ALA A 329 -1.76 15.63 4.26
N MET A 330 -2.34 16.84 4.41
CA MET A 330 -3.09 17.50 3.34
C MET A 330 -2.20 17.88 2.15
N LYS A 331 -0.97 18.34 2.41
CA LYS A 331 0.00 18.67 1.35
C LYS A 331 0.32 17.44 0.49
N PHE A 332 0.60 16.31 1.13
CA PHE A 332 0.83 15.04 0.45
C PHE A 332 -0.40 14.58 -0.35
N ALA A 333 -1.60 14.71 0.22
CA ALA A 333 -2.84 14.33 -0.46
C ALA A 333 -3.13 15.18 -1.71
N ILE A 334 -2.96 16.50 -1.63
CA ILE A 334 -3.12 17.40 -2.79
C ILE A 334 -2.08 17.10 -3.85
N THR A 335 -0.86 16.80 -3.43
CA THR A 335 0.24 16.48 -4.36
C THR A 335 -0.04 15.19 -5.11
N LEU A 336 -0.59 14.16 -4.46
CA LEU A 336 -1.07 12.98 -5.19
C LEU A 336 -2.05 13.39 -6.29
N VAL A 337 -3.07 14.19 -5.99
CA VAL A 337 -4.07 14.61 -6.99
C VAL A 337 -3.40 15.32 -8.18
N ALA A 338 -2.47 16.24 -7.92
CA ALA A 338 -1.79 17.01 -8.95
C ALA A 338 -0.82 16.16 -9.79
N LEU A 339 0.10 15.46 -9.14
CA LEU A 339 1.18 14.76 -9.85
C LEU A 339 0.70 13.43 -10.46
N PHE A 340 -0.23 12.72 -9.81
CA PHE A 340 -0.87 11.57 -10.43
C PHE A 340 -1.64 11.96 -11.70
N THR A 341 -2.22 13.17 -11.77
CA THR A 341 -2.83 13.67 -13.01
C THR A 341 -1.83 13.79 -14.15
N ILE A 342 -0.60 14.27 -13.87
CA ILE A 342 0.49 14.30 -14.88
C ILE A 342 0.84 12.88 -15.34
N GLY A 343 1.01 11.96 -14.39
CA GLY A 343 1.23 10.53 -14.69
C GLY A 343 0.08 9.89 -15.47
N GLY A 344 -1.18 10.26 -15.16
CA GLY A 344 -2.35 9.79 -15.88
C GLY A 344 -2.43 10.30 -17.31
N ILE A 345 -2.05 11.56 -17.57
CA ILE A 345 -2.01 12.12 -18.93
C ILE A 345 -0.96 11.38 -19.77
N SER A 346 0.25 11.15 -19.24
CA SER A 346 1.25 10.34 -19.94
C SER A 346 0.79 8.89 -20.15
N GLY A 347 -0.02 8.34 -19.23
CA GLY A 347 -0.66 7.04 -19.40
C GLY A 347 -1.65 6.98 -20.57
N VAL A 348 -2.44 8.05 -20.78
CA VAL A 348 -3.31 8.17 -21.96
C VAL A 348 -2.50 8.24 -23.26
N MET A 349 -1.32 8.89 -23.25
CA MET A 349 -0.42 8.88 -24.41
C MET A 349 0.04 7.45 -24.72
N HIS A 350 0.44 6.66 -23.73
CA HIS A 350 0.83 5.25 -23.89
C HIS A 350 -0.33 4.34 -24.29
N ALA A 351 -1.58 4.71 -23.98
CA ALA A 351 -2.76 3.96 -24.42
C ALA A 351 -2.96 4.01 -25.94
N SER A 352 -2.28 4.94 -26.65
CA SER A 352 -2.28 5.03 -28.11
C SER A 352 -1.12 4.21 -28.68
N PRO A 353 -1.37 3.07 -29.37
CA PRO A 353 -0.30 2.23 -29.89
C PRO A 353 0.75 2.98 -30.73
N PRO A 354 0.38 3.89 -31.67
CA PRO A 354 1.39 4.64 -32.44
C PRO A 354 2.29 5.53 -31.58
N ALA A 355 1.76 6.09 -30.46
CA ALA A 355 2.56 6.87 -29.52
C ALA A 355 3.43 5.96 -28.66
N ASP A 356 2.87 4.85 -28.18
CA ASP A 356 3.61 3.90 -27.34
C ASP A 356 4.79 3.26 -28.09
N LEU A 357 4.64 2.93 -29.37
CA LEU A 357 5.74 2.40 -30.19
C LEU A 357 6.98 3.31 -30.23
N GLN A 358 6.81 4.62 -30.03
CA GLN A 358 7.91 5.58 -29.93
C GLN A 358 8.43 5.74 -28.49
N GLN A 359 7.60 5.50 -27.49
CA GLN A 359 7.87 5.78 -26.08
C GLN A 359 8.23 4.53 -25.28
N THR A 360 7.73 3.35 -25.71
CA THR A 360 8.01 2.08 -25.02
C THR A 360 9.52 1.83 -24.94
N ASP A 361 9.95 1.23 -23.85
CA ASP A 361 11.35 0.95 -23.52
C ASP A 361 12.30 2.16 -23.50
N THR A 362 11.75 3.38 -23.43
CA THR A 362 12.51 4.61 -23.20
C THR A 362 12.36 5.12 -21.77
N TYR A 363 13.13 6.17 -21.41
CA TYR A 363 12.97 6.87 -20.14
C TYR A 363 11.63 7.62 -19.99
N PHE A 364 10.87 7.80 -21.08
CA PHE A 364 9.51 8.33 -20.98
C PHE A 364 8.59 7.40 -20.19
N ILE A 365 8.67 6.10 -20.42
CA ILE A 365 7.95 5.09 -19.60
C ILE A 365 8.41 5.15 -18.13
N VAL A 366 9.71 5.32 -17.89
CA VAL A 366 10.25 5.44 -16.52
C VAL A 366 9.68 6.66 -15.81
N ALA A 367 9.59 7.80 -16.50
CA ALA A 367 8.95 9.00 -15.99
C ALA A 367 7.48 8.75 -15.67
N HIS A 368 6.73 8.16 -16.61
CA HIS A 368 5.32 7.85 -16.45
C HIS A 368 5.05 7.02 -15.18
N PHE A 369 5.66 5.84 -15.07
CA PHE A 369 5.31 4.97 -13.95
C PHE A 369 5.81 5.50 -12.59
N HIS A 370 6.86 6.33 -12.54
CA HIS A 370 7.24 6.99 -11.30
C HIS A 370 6.28 8.13 -10.91
N TYR A 371 5.67 8.82 -11.86
CA TYR A 371 4.61 9.79 -11.55
C TYR A 371 3.34 9.11 -11.01
N VAL A 372 3.01 7.89 -11.43
CA VAL A 372 1.87 7.16 -10.87
C VAL A 372 2.22 6.40 -9.59
N LEU A 373 3.45 5.88 -9.43
CA LEU A 373 3.88 5.11 -8.26
C LEU A 373 4.46 6.00 -7.14
N VAL A 374 5.49 6.81 -7.43
CA VAL A 374 6.14 7.64 -6.39
C VAL A 374 5.30 8.88 -6.10
N ALA A 375 4.94 9.64 -7.12
CA ALA A 375 4.12 10.82 -6.95
C ALA A 375 2.63 10.49 -6.69
N GLY A 376 2.17 9.31 -7.09
CA GLY A 376 0.86 8.76 -6.75
C GLY A 376 0.89 7.98 -5.44
N SER A 377 1.25 6.68 -5.50
CA SER A 377 1.10 5.76 -4.35
C SER A 377 1.91 6.22 -3.13
N MET A 378 3.20 6.55 -3.28
CA MET A 378 4.03 6.92 -2.12
C MET A 378 3.61 8.25 -1.48
N MET A 379 3.23 9.27 -2.26
CA MET A 379 2.69 10.51 -1.70
C MET A 379 1.41 10.25 -0.89
N GLY A 380 0.49 9.42 -1.42
CA GLY A 380 -0.73 9.05 -0.69
C GLY A 380 -0.45 8.26 0.58
N LEU A 381 0.48 7.31 0.53
CA LEU A 381 0.88 6.50 1.69
C LEU A 381 1.59 7.36 2.76
N PHE A 382 2.48 8.28 2.38
CA PHE A 382 3.05 9.24 3.34
C PHE A 382 1.98 10.16 3.94
N GLY A 383 1.04 10.66 3.12
CA GLY A 383 -0.12 11.38 3.63
C GLY A 383 -0.88 10.58 4.69
N GLY A 384 -1.11 9.28 4.42
CA GLY A 384 -1.71 8.33 5.35
C GLY A 384 -0.89 8.15 6.63
N VAL A 385 0.44 8.04 6.54
CA VAL A 385 1.31 7.95 7.73
C VAL A 385 1.14 9.20 8.59
N TYR A 386 1.22 10.42 8.03
CA TYR A 386 1.01 11.65 8.80
C TYR A 386 -0.38 11.75 9.40
N TYR A 387 -1.41 11.29 8.70
CA TYR A 387 -2.79 11.34 9.15
C TYR A 387 -3.08 10.35 10.28
N TYR A 388 -2.60 9.11 10.15
CA TYR A 388 -2.89 8.03 11.11
C TYR A 388 -1.81 7.80 12.17
N PHE A 389 -0.66 8.48 12.11
CA PHE A 389 0.38 8.39 13.14
C PHE A 389 -0.17 8.68 14.55
N PRO A 390 -1.03 9.72 14.75
CA PRO A 390 -1.65 9.96 16.05
C PRO A 390 -2.47 8.78 16.56
N LYS A 391 -3.24 8.15 15.68
CA LYS A 391 -4.04 6.97 16.03
C LYS A 391 -3.17 5.79 16.45
N PHE A 392 -2.06 5.59 15.75
CA PHE A 392 -1.16 4.47 15.96
C PHE A 392 -0.28 4.61 17.20
N THR A 393 0.20 5.83 17.50
CA THR A 393 1.19 6.10 18.55
C THR A 393 0.65 6.89 19.75
N GLY A 394 -0.52 7.52 19.62
CA GLY A 394 -1.06 8.46 20.60
C GLY A 394 -0.34 9.83 20.59
N ARG A 395 0.54 10.08 19.63
CA ARG A 395 1.36 11.29 19.55
C ARG A 395 1.25 11.96 18.19
N MET A 396 1.40 13.29 18.18
CA MET A 396 1.44 14.09 16.96
C MET A 396 2.84 14.12 16.37
N LEU A 397 2.92 14.07 15.02
CA LEU A 397 4.15 14.39 14.30
C LEU A 397 4.42 15.90 14.33
N ASP A 398 5.69 16.28 14.27
CA ASP A 398 6.11 17.67 14.15
C ASP A 398 5.81 18.18 12.72
N GLU A 399 4.95 19.21 12.61
CA GLU A 399 4.52 19.76 11.33
C GLU A 399 5.63 20.55 10.61
N THR A 400 6.61 21.08 11.33
CA THR A 400 7.75 21.79 10.72
C THR A 400 8.67 20.79 10.02
N LEU A 401 9.06 19.70 10.72
CA LEU A 401 9.82 18.61 10.12
C LEU A 401 9.01 17.93 9.00
N GLY A 402 7.70 17.79 9.19
CA GLY A 402 6.79 17.29 8.17
C GLY A 402 6.79 18.16 6.91
N SER A 403 6.79 19.48 7.06
CA SER A 403 6.85 20.41 5.93
C SER A 403 8.20 20.33 5.20
N TRP A 404 9.31 20.18 5.90
CA TRP A 404 10.62 19.94 5.28
C TRP A 404 10.66 18.61 4.53
N HIS A 405 10.18 17.51 5.15
CA HIS A 405 10.03 16.22 4.46
C HIS A 405 9.23 16.39 3.17
N PHE A 406 8.06 17.03 3.24
CA PHE A 406 7.18 17.23 2.11
C PHE A 406 7.87 18.01 0.98
N TRP A 407 8.40 19.20 1.26
CA TRP A 407 8.95 20.07 0.20
C TRP A 407 10.20 19.47 -0.45
N LEU A 408 11.10 18.90 0.34
CA LEU A 408 12.30 18.26 -0.21
C LEU A 408 11.91 17.05 -1.07
N PHE A 409 10.99 16.22 -0.60
CA PHE A 409 10.56 15.06 -1.36
C PHE A 409 9.79 15.46 -2.63
N PHE A 410 8.90 16.45 -2.55
CA PHE A 410 8.17 17.00 -3.70
C PHE A 410 9.10 17.57 -4.78
N ILE A 411 10.05 18.42 -4.37
CA ILE A 411 11.04 19.00 -5.30
C ILE A 411 11.89 17.87 -5.89
N GLY A 412 12.36 16.95 -5.05
CA GLY A 412 13.17 15.82 -5.47
C GLY A 412 12.48 14.92 -6.50
N VAL A 413 11.22 14.58 -6.28
CA VAL A 413 10.42 13.77 -7.22
C VAL A 413 10.30 14.46 -8.58
N ASN A 414 9.96 15.75 -8.61
CA ASN A 414 9.83 16.47 -9.87
C ASN A 414 11.18 16.65 -10.57
N LEU A 415 12.26 17.00 -9.85
CA LEU A 415 13.60 17.08 -10.44
C LEU A 415 14.11 15.73 -10.95
N THR A 416 13.75 14.63 -10.31
CA THR A 416 14.18 13.31 -10.73
C THR A 416 13.41 12.85 -11.97
N PHE A 417 12.07 12.88 -11.93
CA PHE A 417 11.27 12.16 -12.92
C PHE A 417 10.74 13.04 -14.04
N PHE A 418 10.55 14.34 -13.86
CA PHE A 418 10.08 15.21 -14.94
C PHE A 418 11.07 15.31 -16.10
N PRO A 419 12.40 15.49 -15.88
CA PRO A 419 13.38 15.48 -16.94
C PRO A 419 13.47 14.17 -17.73
N MET A 420 13.08 13.03 -17.11
CA MET A 420 13.09 11.73 -17.77
C MET A 420 12.08 11.64 -18.93
N HIS A 421 11.00 12.47 -18.93
CA HIS A 421 10.13 12.56 -20.10
C HIS A 421 10.91 13.07 -21.31
N PHE A 422 11.73 14.08 -21.13
CA PHE A 422 12.52 14.66 -22.23
C PHE A 422 13.65 13.73 -22.67
N SER A 423 14.43 13.16 -21.76
CA SER A 423 15.47 12.19 -22.15
C SER A 423 14.86 11.00 -22.91
N GLY A 424 13.66 10.54 -22.52
CA GLY A 424 12.94 9.50 -23.27
C GLY A 424 12.47 9.95 -24.65
N LEU A 425 11.94 11.17 -24.79
CA LEU A 425 11.58 11.74 -26.10
C LEU A 425 12.79 11.96 -27.01
N TYR A 426 13.96 12.21 -26.42
CA TYR A 426 15.24 12.23 -27.17
C TYR A 426 15.81 10.82 -27.40
N GLY A 427 15.04 9.78 -27.17
CA GLY A 427 15.37 8.39 -27.50
C GLY A 427 16.25 7.67 -26.50
N MET A 428 16.46 8.18 -25.29
CA MET A 428 17.22 7.46 -24.26
C MET A 428 16.51 6.15 -23.88
N PRO A 429 17.09 4.96 -24.16
CA PRO A 429 16.51 3.69 -23.75
C PRO A 429 16.56 3.52 -22.24
N ARG A 430 15.54 2.91 -21.64
CA ARG A 430 15.63 2.46 -20.25
C ARG A 430 16.59 1.28 -20.11
N ARG A 431 17.11 1.03 -18.91
CA ARG A 431 18.00 -0.10 -18.57
C ARG A 431 19.40 -0.05 -19.18
N ILE A 432 19.80 1.06 -19.82
CA ILE A 432 21.20 1.24 -20.23
C ILE A 432 22.04 1.60 -19.01
N TYR A 433 23.20 0.93 -18.85
CA TYR A 433 24.07 1.20 -17.70
C TYR A 433 24.99 2.41 -17.89
N ARG A 434 25.18 2.88 -19.11
CA ARG A 434 25.94 4.09 -19.43
C ARG A 434 25.51 4.66 -20.79
N TYR A 435 25.88 5.90 -21.06
CA TYR A 435 25.67 6.60 -22.33
C TYR A 435 26.88 7.47 -22.68
N ASP A 436 27.10 7.76 -23.96
CA ASP A 436 28.22 8.55 -24.44
C ASP A 436 27.90 10.06 -24.42
N VAL A 437 28.95 10.88 -24.52
CA VAL A 437 28.84 12.35 -24.66
C VAL A 437 28.18 12.73 -25.98
N GLY A 438 27.37 13.79 -25.97
CA GLY A 438 26.75 14.33 -27.19
C GLY A 438 25.42 13.68 -27.57
N GLN A 439 24.82 12.84 -26.69
CA GLN A 439 23.51 12.25 -26.91
C GLN A 439 22.34 13.21 -26.61
N GLY A 440 22.62 14.37 -26.02
CA GLY A 440 21.59 15.33 -25.59
C GLY A 440 20.86 14.92 -24.30
N TRP A 441 21.31 13.90 -23.57
CA TRP A 441 20.69 13.39 -22.33
C TRP A 441 21.38 13.88 -21.06
N GLU A 442 22.54 14.52 -21.18
CA GLU A 442 23.45 14.88 -20.08
C GLU A 442 22.76 15.73 -19.02
N THR A 443 22.15 16.84 -19.45
CA THR A 443 21.47 17.78 -18.53
C THR A 443 20.31 17.11 -17.82
N PHE A 444 19.50 16.33 -18.54
CA PHE A 444 18.36 15.65 -17.96
C PHE A 444 18.78 14.59 -16.92
N ASN A 445 19.82 13.83 -17.23
CA ASN A 445 20.37 12.85 -16.29
C ASN A 445 20.99 13.49 -15.05
N LEU A 446 21.70 14.60 -15.21
CA LEU A 446 22.26 15.35 -14.08
C LEU A 446 21.15 15.90 -13.17
N LEU A 447 20.13 16.56 -13.75
CA LEU A 447 18.97 17.04 -13.00
C LEU A 447 18.25 15.92 -12.25
N SER A 448 18.03 14.79 -12.93
CA SER A 448 17.43 13.61 -12.31
C SER A 448 18.25 13.08 -11.12
N SER A 449 19.57 13.10 -11.22
CA SER A 449 20.47 12.64 -10.14
C SER A 449 20.54 13.65 -8.97
N ILE A 450 20.50 14.95 -9.26
CA ILE A 450 20.36 15.99 -8.22
C ILE A 450 19.03 15.82 -7.48
N GLY A 451 17.93 15.53 -8.20
CA GLY A 451 16.62 15.29 -7.60
C GLY A 451 16.62 14.19 -6.54
N VAL A 452 17.40 13.12 -6.76
CA VAL A 452 17.53 12.02 -5.78
C VAL A 452 18.14 12.51 -4.46
N ILE A 453 19.08 13.47 -4.49
CA ILE A 453 19.64 14.03 -3.25
C ILE A 453 18.56 14.69 -2.41
N PHE A 454 17.66 15.46 -3.04
CA PHE A 454 16.51 16.06 -2.35
C PHE A 454 15.56 15.00 -1.79
N GLN A 455 15.31 13.91 -2.52
CA GLN A 455 14.48 12.80 -2.02
C GLN A 455 15.13 12.14 -0.80
N ILE A 456 16.43 11.85 -0.84
CA ILE A 456 17.17 11.26 0.30
C ILE A 456 17.06 12.16 1.53
N LEU A 457 17.30 13.47 1.38
CA LEU A 457 17.19 14.42 2.47
C LEU A 457 15.77 14.50 3.03
N GLY A 458 14.77 14.55 2.14
CA GLY A 458 13.36 14.55 2.54
C GLY A 458 12.99 13.31 3.33
N VAL A 459 13.34 12.13 2.83
CA VAL A 459 13.10 10.84 3.50
C VAL A 459 13.81 10.77 4.85
N ALA A 460 15.08 11.19 4.93
CA ALA A 460 15.83 11.20 6.18
C ALA A 460 15.16 12.08 7.25
N ILE A 461 14.69 13.26 6.87
CA ILE A 461 13.93 14.15 7.78
C ILE A 461 12.61 13.52 8.20
N GLY A 462 11.89 12.87 7.27
CA GLY A 462 10.66 12.15 7.56
C GLY A 462 10.87 11.04 8.59
N PHE A 463 11.88 10.19 8.38
CA PHE A 463 12.21 9.11 9.32
C PHE A 463 12.65 9.67 10.68
N TRP A 464 13.43 10.75 10.71
CA TRP A 464 13.79 11.44 11.94
C TRP A 464 12.56 11.97 12.68
N ASN A 465 11.61 12.57 11.95
CA ASN A 465 10.35 13.04 12.53
C ASN A 465 9.56 11.87 13.15
N PHE A 466 9.41 10.75 12.44
CA PHE A 466 8.70 9.56 12.95
C PHE A 466 9.37 9.01 14.21
N TRP A 467 10.68 8.86 14.19
CA TRP A 467 11.43 8.31 15.32
C TRP A 467 11.41 9.24 16.55
N ARG A 468 11.61 10.54 16.36
CA ARG A 468 11.58 11.54 17.44
C ARG A 468 10.18 11.69 18.02
N SER A 469 9.16 11.86 17.16
CA SER A 469 7.82 12.24 17.59
C SER A 469 7.08 11.12 18.31
N ARG A 470 7.42 9.84 18.08
CA ARG A 470 6.84 8.72 18.83
C ARG A 470 7.09 8.81 20.34
N ASN A 471 8.14 9.50 20.77
CA ASN A 471 8.52 9.63 22.18
C ASN A 471 8.20 11.03 22.73
N VAL A 472 8.48 12.10 21.96
CA VAL A 472 8.41 13.49 22.43
C VAL A 472 7.33 14.32 21.73
N GLY A 473 6.58 13.75 20.76
CA GLY A 473 5.47 14.44 20.11
C GLY A 473 4.36 14.81 21.10
N ALA A 474 3.61 15.88 20.81
CA ALA A 474 2.46 16.26 21.61
C ALA A 474 1.44 15.12 21.72
N ILE A 475 0.77 14.99 22.85
CA ILE A 475 -0.29 13.99 23.03
C ILE A 475 -1.46 14.33 22.08
N ALA A 476 -1.88 13.36 21.29
CA ALA A 476 -2.85 13.57 20.23
C ALA A 476 -4.31 13.59 20.68
N GLY A 477 -4.63 12.90 21.79
CA GLY A 477 -6.02 12.60 22.12
C GLY A 477 -6.64 11.59 21.16
N ASN A 478 -7.96 11.40 21.24
CA ASN A 478 -8.64 10.40 20.42
C ASN A 478 -8.79 10.83 18.96
N ASP A 479 -9.11 12.10 18.73
CA ASP A 479 -9.39 12.68 17.41
C ASP A 479 -8.78 14.09 17.28
N PRO A 480 -7.50 14.19 16.93
CA PRO A 480 -6.83 15.49 16.80
C PRO A 480 -7.29 16.28 15.56
N TRP A 481 -7.90 15.60 14.61
CA TRP A 481 -8.27 16.18 13.32
C TRP A 481 -9.72 16.66 13.24
N GLY A 482 -10.59 16.15 14.12
CA GLY A 482 -12.04 16.31 13.99
C GLY A 482 -12.56 15.55 12.76
N ALA A 483 -12.14 14.32 12.62
CA ALA A 483 -12.42 13.45 11.47
C ALA A 483 -13.82 12.80 11.58
N PRO A 484 -14.38 12.28 10.44
CA PRO A 484 -15.75 11.79 10.41
C PRO A 484 -15.93 10.31 10.75
N THR A 485 -14.86 9.50 10.71
CA THR A 485 -14.92 8.03 10.68
C THR A 485 -14.67 7.38 12.03
N LEU A 486 -15.14 6.12 12.21
CA LEU A 486 -15.24 5.44 13.50
C LEU A 486 -13.91 5.24 14.23
N GLU A 487 -12.82 5.04 13.52
CA GLU A 487 -11.50 4.86 14.14
C GLU A 487 -11.10 6.02 15.05
N TRP A 488 -11.67 7.20 14.83
CA TRP A 488 -11.42 8.39 15.64
C TRP A 488 -12.32 8.50 16.88
N SER A 489 -13.32 7.60 17.04
CA SER A 489 -14.17 7.55 18.23
C SER A 489 -13.51 6.89 19.43
N ILE A 490 -12.46 6.10 19.24
CA ILE A 490 -11.79 5.31 20.25
C ILE A 490 -10.44 5.91 20.65
N PRO A 491 -9.84 5.48 21.78
CA PRO A 491 -8.54 5.96 22.25
C PRO A 491 -7.42 5.85 21.21
N SER A 492 -6.41 6.66 21.36
CA SER A 492 -5.17 6.64 20.57
C SER A 492 -3.97 6.45 21.51
N PRO A 493 -3.25 5.31 21.47
CA PRO A 493 -3.49 4.11 20.63
C PRO A 493 -4.79 3.40 20.98
N PRO A 494 -5.39 2.62 20.04
CA PRO A 494 -6.54 1.81 20.31
C PRO A 494 -6.22 0.67 21.30
N PRO A 495 -7.15 0.31 22.20
CA PRO A 495 -7.00 -0.87 23.06
C PRO A 495 -6.97 -2.17 22.23
N ASP A 496 -6.52 -3.28 22.82
CA ASP A 496 -6.42 -4.57 22.14
C ASP A 496 -7.77 -5.00 21.52
N TYR A 497 -8.85 -4.76 22.22
CA TYR A 497 -10.23 -5.10 21.82
C TYR A 497 -10.90 -4.07 20.88
N ASN A 498 -10.24 -3.00 20.49
CA ASN A 498 -10.76 -1.87 19.68
C ASN A 498 -11.98 -1.20 20.32
N PHE A 499 -13.13 -1.85 20.32
CA PHE A 499 -14.42 -1.33 20.79
C PHE A 499 -14.93 -2.13 21.99
N ALA A 500 -15.04 -1.51 23.16
CA ALA A 500 -15.66 -2.12 24.32
C ALA A 500 -17.13 -2.47 24.04
N ARG A 501 -17.84 -1.54 23.38
CA ARG A 501 -19.16 -1.78 22.78
C ARG A 501 -19.08 -1.52 21.29
N VAL A 502 -19.57 -2.46 20.49
CA VAL A 502 -19.65 -2.31 19.06
C VAL A 502 -20.65 -1.19 18.74
N PRO A 503 -20.26 -0.12 18.01
CA PRO A 503 -21.15 0.99 17.73
C PRO A 503 -22.23 0.60 16.72
N THR A 504 -23.39 1.26 16.78
CA THR A 504 -24.40 1.22 15.71
C THR A 504 -24.17 2.40 14.79
N VAL A 505 -24.01 2.15 13.50
CA VAL A 505 -23.68 3.18 12.49
C VAL A 505 -24.94 3.61 11.76
N THR A 506 -25.27 4.88 11.83
CA THR A 506 -26.48 5.46 11.23
C THR A 506 -26.20 6.21 9.92
N SER A 507 -24.95 6.66 9.71
CA SER A 507 -24.57 7.47 8.54
C SER A 507 -23.17 7.14 8.01
N ARG A 508 -22.76 7.81 6.94
CA ARG A 508 -21.40 7.74 6.36
C ARG A 508 -20.35 8.49 7.18
N TYR A 509 -20.78 9.47 7.95
CA TYR A 509 -19.93 10.40 8.70
C TYR A 509 -20.35 10.44 10.18
N PRO A 510 -20.31 9.30 10.89
CA PRO A 510 -20.95 9.15 12.19
C PRO A 510 -20.45 10.16 13.23
N LEU A 511 -19.17 10.55 13.20
CA LEU A 511 -18.65 11.52 14.16
C LEU A 511 -18.98 12.97 13.82
N TRP A 512 -19.19 13.29 12.56
CA TRP A 512 -19.63 14.64 12.18
C TRP A 512 -21.11 14.84 12.49
N ASP A 513 -21.96 13.82 12.30
CA ASP A 513 -23.37 13.88 12.67
C ASP A 513 -23.57 14.17 14.15
N VAL A 514 -22.73 13.57 15.01
CA VAL A 514 -22.76 13.82 16.45
C VAL A 514 -22.22 15.20 16.84
N LYS A 515 -21.10 15.64 16.23
CA LYS A 515 -20.42 16.91 16.58
C LYS A 515 -21.02 18.14 15.92
N SER A 516 -21.65 18.01 14.77
CA SER A 516 -22.18 19.12 13.96
C SER A 516 -23.37 18.65 13.11
N PRO A 517 -24.54 18.48 13.71
CA PRO A 517 -25.74 18.02 13.00
C PRO A 517 -26.11 18.90 11.78
N ALA A 518 -25.78 20.18 11.83
CA ALA A 518 -26.05 21.14 10.74
C ALA A 518 -25.22 20.88 9.47
N LEU A 519 -24.02 20.28 9.57
CA LEU A 519 -23.18 19.98 8.41
C LEU A 519 -23.74 18.83 7.55
N THR A 520 -24.58 18.01 8.12
CA THR A 520 -25.17 16.83 7.47
C THR A 520 -26.62 17.03 7.04
N SER A 521 -27.32 18.04 7.59
CA SER A 521 -28.73 18.34 7.28
C SER A 521 -28.95 18.96 5.89
N GLU A 522 -27.90 19.48 5.24
CA GLU A 522 -27.98 20.05 3.89
C GLU A 522 -27.89 19.01 2.75
N ILE A 523 -27.63 17.74 3.07
CA ILE A 523 -27.70 16.65 2.10
C ILE A 523 -29.14 16.14 2.09
N PRO A 524 -29.89 16.26 0.97
CA PRO A 524 -31.24 15.73 0.90
C PRO A 524 -31.22 14.24 1.18
N HIS A 525 -31.73 13.81 2.32
CA HIS A 525 -32.00 12.40 2.59
C HIS A 525 -33.04 11.93 1.56
N SER A 526 -32.64 11.07 0.64
CA SER A 526 -33.58 10.37 -0.22
C SER A 526 -34.59 9.64 0.68
N ARG A 527 -35.86 9.88 0.43
CA ARG A 527 -37.02 9.35 1.14
C ARG A 527 -37.01 7.83 1.24
N LEU A 528 -36.39 7.30 2.29
CA LEU A 528 -36.63 5.97 2.81
C LEU A 528 -36.59 6.12 4.33
N GLY A 529 -37.75 5.88 4.97
CA GLY A 529 -37.99 6.09 6.38
C GLY A 529 -36.94 5.39 7.25
N GLU A 530 -36.19 6.15 8.01
CA GLU A 530 -35.23 5.67 8.98
C GLU A 530 -35.52 6.32 10.34
N GLU A 531 -35.88 5.52 11.31
CA GLU A 531 -35.92 5.91 12.71
C GLU A 531 -34.52 6.29 13.21
N ARG A 532 -34.43 7.37 13.94
CA ARG A 532 -33.18 7.82 14.59
C ARG A 532 -32.83 6.87 15.73
N VAL A 533 -31.67 6.25 15.64
CA VAL A 533 -31.03 5.55 16.75
C VAL A 533 -29.86 6.38 17.26
N GLU A 534 -29.88 6.71 18.54
CA GLU A 534 -28.83 7.50 19.20
C GLU A 534 -27.50 6.72 19.27
N VAL A 535 -26.41 7.39 18.90
CA VAL A 535 -25.05 6.86 19.10
C VAL A 535 -24.60 7.22 20.52
N GLU A 536 -24.65 6.29 21.45
CA GLU A 536 -24.02 6.48 22.76
C GLU A 536 -22.48 6.45 22.61
N VAL A 537 -21.87 7.62 22.69
CA VAL A 537 -20.43 7.77 22.89
C VAL A 537 -20.15 7.61 24.38
N GLY A 538 -19.35 6.62 24.73
CA GLY A 538 -19.09 6.15 26.09
C GLY A 538 -19.04 7.21 27.18
N GLY A 539 -19.93 7.07 28.11
CA GLY A 539 -19.91 7.43 29.51
C GLY A 539 -19.52 8.84 29.95
N HIS A 540 -20.46 9.79 29.90
CA HIS A 540 -20.59 10.79 30.95
C HIS A 540 -22.08 11.03 31.20
N HIS A 541 -22.53 10.79 32.43
CA HIS A 541 -23.85 11.19 32.92
C HIS A 541 -24.01 12.71 32.76
N THR A 542 -24.90 13.16 31.89
CA THR A 542 -25.41 14.53 31.92
C THR A 542 -26.77 14.51 32.58
N GLY A 543 -26.84 15.19 33.72
CA GLY A 543 -28.10 15.45 34.39
C GLY A 543 -29.08 16.25 33.50
N LYS A 544 -30.36 16.00 33.70
CA LYS A 544 -31.47 16.69 33.05
C LYS A 544 -31.34 18.21 33.22
N VAL A 545 -31.35 18.95 32.12
CA VAL A 545 -31.57 20.40 32.13
C VAL A 545 -32.97 20.65 31.58
N GLY A 546 -33.81 21.23 32.44
CA GLY A 546 -35.15 21.64 32.09
C GLY A 546 -35.14 22.89 31.23
N HIS A 547 -36.17 23.04 30.40
CA HIS A 547 -36.45 24.25 29.60
C HIS A 547 -36.63 25.49 30.47
N ALA A 548 -35.96 26.58 30.10
CA ALA A 548 -36.41 27.93 30.37
C ALA A 548 -35.99 28.86 29.23
N ILE A 549 -37.01 29.52 28.65
CA ILE A 549 -36.92 30.58 27.64
C ILE A 549 -36.60 31.91 28.35
N GLY A 550 -35.72 32.72 27.79
CA GLY A 550 -35.58 34.13 28.16
C GLY A 550 -34.22 34.76 27.89
N ASN A 551 -34.09 35.55 26.84
CA ASN A 551 -33.10 36.63 26.71
C ASN A 551 -33.64 37.90 27.41
N PRO A 552 -32.88 38.93 27.73
CA PRO A 552 -31.56 39.50 27.38
C PRO A 552 -30.84 40.20 28.56
N PRO A 553 -30.09 41.29 28.46
CA PRO A 553 -28.96 41.71 27.65
C PRO A 553 -27.68 42.07 28.45
N GLY A 554 -26.61 42.22 27.75
CA GLY A 554 -25.34 42.89 27.97
C GLY A 554 -24.89 43.37 29.37
N GLY A 555 -23.70 42.87 29.80
CA GLY A 555 -22.91 43.43 30.89
C GLY A 555 -21.48 42.89 30.85
N PRO A 556 -20.48 43.59 31.34
CA PRO A 556 -19.09 43.44 30.95
C PRO A 556 -18.38 42.24 31.60
N VAL A 557 -17.36 41.77 30.90
CA VAL A 557 -16.44 40.69 31.26
C VAL A 557 -15.87 40.91 32.67
N GLY A 558 -16.30 40.08 33.63
CA GLY A 558 -15.74 40.02 34.98
C GLY A 558 -14.55 39.09 35.04
N ALA A 559 -13.45 39.60 35.59
CA ALA A 559 -12.21 38.90 35.81
C ALA A 559 -12.42 37.65 36.70
N SER A 560 -11.92 36.50 36.23
CA SER A 560 -11.83 35.26 37.00
C SER A 560 -10.89 35.41 38.18
N THR A 561 -11.41 35.40 39.41
CA THR A 561 -10.64 35.30 40.65
C THR A 561 -10.00 33.90 40.74
N ARG A 562 -8.67 33.87 40.55
CA ARG A 562 -7.86 32.70 40.90
C ARG A 562 -7.86 32.55 42.43
N VAL A 563 -8.26 31.40 42.93
CA VAL A 563 -7.94 30.92 44.28
C VAL A 563 -6.53 30.36 44.30
N PRO A 564 -5.59 30.91 45.07
CA PRO A 564 -4.24 30.35 45.17
C PRO A 564 -4.23 29.17 46.15
N GLY A 565 -3.64 28.04 45.76
CA GLY A 565 -3.10 27.06 46.70
C GLY A 565 -3.85 25.73 46.82
N SER A 566 -3.85 24.94 45.76
CA SER A 566 -3.75 23.47 45.90
C SER A 566 -2.82 22.95 44.81
N PRO A 567 -1.76 22.19 45.16
CA PRO A 567 -0.98 21.51 44.15
C PRO A 567 -1.90 20.49 43.46
N LEU A 568 -2.16 20.72 42.16
CA LEU A 568 -2.80 19.70 41.32
C LEU A 568 -1.87 18.47 41.34
N THR A 569 -2.15 17.52 42.17
CA THR A 569 -1.59 16.17 42.03
C THR A 569 -1.96 15.71 40.62
N PRO A 570 -0.99 15.32 39.79
CA PRO A 570 -1.30 14.75 38.48
C PRO A 570 -2.23 13.55 38.71
N VAL A 571 -3.45 13.64 38.21
CA VAL A 571 -4.32 12.46 38.18
C VAL A 571 -3.59 11.45 37.30
N PRO A 572 -3.19 10.27 37.83
CA PRO A 572 -2.52 9.27 37.02
C PRO A 572 -3.40 8.94 35.82
N PRO A 573 -2.83 8.74 34.63
CA PRO A 573 -3.61 8.41 33.45
C PRO A 573 -4.47 7.18 33.79
N ARG A 574 -5.80 7.33 33.68
CA ARG A 574 -6.75 6.28 34.00
C ARG A 574 -6.43 5.12 33.07
N ARG A 575 -5.93 4.01 33.62
CA ARG A 575 -5.65 2.79 32.88
C ARG A 575 -6.95 2.34 32.21
N LEU A 576 -6.93 2.13 30.90
CA LEU A 576 -8.06 1.52 30.21
C LEU A 576 -8.24 0.08 30.72
N PRO A 577 -9.48 -0.39 30.91
CA PRO A 577 -9.74 -1.77 31.30
C PRO A 577 -9.20 -2.72 30.22
N THR A 578 -8.73 -3.88 30.62
CA THR A 578 -8.31 -4.94 29.71
C THR A 578 -9.51 -5.66 29.09
N ALA A 579 -9.31 -6.40 28.00
CA ALA A 579 -10.36 -7.24 27.41
C ALA A 579 -10.95 -8.22 28.43
N HIS A 580 -10.08 -8.85 29.25
CA HIS A 580 -10.46 -9.77 30.30
C HIS A 580 -11.35 -9.10 31.38
N GLU A 581 -10.99 -7.90 31.84
CA GLU A 581 -11.79 -7.10 32.79
C GLU A 581 -13.18 -6.73 32.24
N LEU A 582 -13.32 -6.68 30.91
CA LEU A 582 -14.58 -6.40 30.22
C LEU A 582 -15.36 -7.66 29.79
N GLY A 583 -14.81 -8.86 30.04
CA GLY A 583 -15.39 -10.11 29.55
C GLY A 583 -15.43 -10.21 28.03
N ILE A 584 -14.48 -9.57 27.33
CA ILE A 584 -14.39 -9.58 25.86
C ILE A 584 -13.46 -10.71 25.46
N PRO A 585 -13.93 -11.74 24.73
CA PRO A 585 -13.08 -12.80 24.23
C PRO A 585 -12.11 -12.24 23.20
N MET A 586 -10.83 -12.60 23.31
CA MET A 586 -9.75 -12.20 22.41
C MET A 586 -8.98 -13.42 21.93
N PRO A 587 -8.51 -13.42 20.67
CA PRO A 587 -7.74 -14.53 20.13
C PRO A 587 -6.44 -14.77 20.91
N ASN A 588 -6.19 -16.03 21.27
CA ASN A 588 -4.97 -16.43 21.97
C ASN A 588 -3.72 -16.20 21.11
N PRO A 589 -2.65 -15.59 21.66
CA PRO A 589 -1.35 -15.50 21.00
C PRO A 589 -0.85 -16.88 20.56
N SER A 590 -0.25 -16.96 19.37
CA SER A 590 0.24 -18.22 18.84
C SER A 590 1.52 -18.04 18.03
N ILE A 591 2.53 -18.88 18.30
CA ILE A 591 3.77 -18.92 17.52
C ILE A 591 3.66 -19.84 16.29
N LYS A 592 2.61 -20.65 16.20
CA LYS A 592 2.46 -21.66 15.14
C LYS A 592 2.39 -21.07 13.73
N PRO A 593 1.74 -19.91 13.48
CA PRO A 593 1.77 -19.24 12.18
C PRO A 593 3.19 -18.94 11.69
N LEU A 594 4.10 -18.55 12.60
CA LEU A 594 5.51 -18.32 12.28
C LEU A 594 6.20 -19.61 11.82
N PHE A 595 6.00 -20.71 12.53
CA PHE A 595 6.63 -21.99 12.15
C PHE A 595 6.09 -22.54 10.84
N VAL A 596 4.78 -22.42 10.58
CA VAL A 596 4.20 -22.80 9.28
C VAL A 596 4.83 -21.99 8.15
N ALA A 597 4.95 -20.67 8.32
CA ALA A 597 5.58 -19.79 7.34
C ALA A 597 7.07 -20.09 7.14
N LEU A 598 7.81 -20.33 8.22
CA LEU A 598 9.22 -20.68 8.17
C LEU A 598 9.45 -22.01 7.41
N PHE A 599 8.74 -23.07 7.79
CA PHE A 599 8.91 -24.37 7.16
C PHE A 599 8.41 -24.37 5.71
N MET A 600 7.38 -23.62 5.38
CA MET A 600 6.98 -23.40 3.99
C MET A 600 8.09 -22.72 3.19
N THR A 601 8.70 -21.66 3.70
CA THR A 601 9.81 -20.96 3.03
C THR A 601 11.03 -21.88 2.87
N LEU A 602 11.38 -22.66 3.89
CA LEU A 602 12.47 -23.62 3.82
C LEU A 602 12.18 -24.75 2.82
N MET A 603 10.93 -25.20 2.71
CA MET A 603 10.50 -26.17 1.71
C MET A 603 10.71 -25.63 0.28
N PHE A 604 10.25 -24.41 -0.01
CA PHE A 604 10.48 -23.76 -1.31
C PHE A 604 11.97 -23.54 -1.56
N SER A 605 12.72 -23.08 -0.56
CA SER A 605 14.18 -22.87 -0.67
C SER A 605 14.94 -24.16 -1.01
N SER A 606 14.45 -25.31 -0.56
CA SER A 606 15.07 -26.62 -0.80
C SER A 606 15.06 -27.00 -2.28
N LEU A 607 14.14 -26.44 -3.07
CA LEU A 607 14.05 -26.69 -4.51
C LEU A 607 15.27 -26.16 -5.26
N ILE A 608 15.99 -25.17 -4.72
CA ILE A 608 17.26 -24.66 -5.30
C ILE A 608 18.31 -25.79 -5.43
N ALA A 609 18.27 -26.79 -4.55
CA ALA A 609 19.23 -27.92 -4.63
C ALA A 609 19.07 -28.77 -5.91
N ILE A 610 17.90 -28.71 -6.57
CA ILE A 610 17.66 -29.37 -7.86
C ILE A 610 18.59 -28.79 -8.92
N HIS A 611 18.69 -27.47 -8.99
CA HIS A 611 19.54 -26.76 -9.95
C HIS A 611 21.05 -27.08 -9.79
N LYS A 612 21.48 -27.55 -8.62
CA LYS A 612 22.86 -27.97 -8.33
C LYS A 612 23.06 -29.48 -8.49
N ASP A 613 22.23 -30.18 -9.27
CA ASP A 613 22.24 -31.64 -9.48
C ASP A 613 22.12 -32.46 -8.19
N LYS A 614 21.61 -31.87 -7.12
CA LYS A 614 21.42 -32.51 -5.82
C LYS A 614 19.94 -32.88 -5.59
N VAL A 615 19.33 -33.53 -6.58
CA VAL A 615 17.90 -33.88 -6.57
C VAL A 615 17.52 -34.69 -5.33
N GLN A 616 18.34 -35.70 -4.95
CA GLN A 616 18.07 -36.50 -3.74
C GLN A 616 18.04 -35.64 -2.47
N LEU A 617 18.98 -34.69 -2.33
CA LEU A 617 19.00 -33.75 -1.22
C LEU A 617 17.77 -32.86 -1.23
N ALA A 618 17.38 -32.32 -2.39
CA ALA A 618 16.18 -31.52 -2.53
C ALA A 618 14.93 -32.28 -2.07
N VAL A 619 14.76 -33.53 -2.54
CA VAL A 619 13.62 -34.38 -2.15
C VAL A 619 13.59 -34.63 -0.64
N VAL A 620 14.72 -34.97 -0.03
CA VAL A 620 14.81 -35.20 1.42
C VAL A 620 14.43 -33.91 2.20
N LEU A 621 14.99 -32.78 1.80
CA LEU A 621 14.69 -31.48 2.47
C LEU A 621 13.23 -31.06 2.28
N VAL A 622 12.69 -31.19 1.06
CA VAL A 622 11.27 -30.88 0.78
C VAL A 622 10.34 -31.73 1.66
N ILE A 623 10.57 -33.05 1.71
CA ILE A 623 9.76 -33.95 2.55
C ILE A 623 9.89 -33.60 4.03
N THR A 624 11.11 -33.30 4.49
CA THR A 624 11.37 -32.94 5.89
C THR A 624 10.63 -31.67 6.27
N PHE A 625 10.77 -30.59 5.47
CA PHE A 625 10.12 -29.31 5.76
C PHE A 625 8.61 -29.34 5.52
N ALA A 626 8.12 -30.10 4.53
CA ALA A 626 6.69 -30.34 4.34
C ALA A 626 6.09 -31.07 5.56
N GLY A 627 6.78 -32.07 6.10
CA GLY A 627 6.37 -32.76 7.32
C GLY A 627 6.33 -31.83 8.53
N ALA A 628 7.37 -31.00 8.73
CA ALA A 628 7.44 -30.02 9.80
C ALA A 628 6.34 -28.93 9.67
N MET A 629 6.11 -28.46 8.44
CA MET A 629 5.01 -27.51 8.12
C MET A 629 3.65 -28.12 8.45
N THR A 630 3.41 -29.37 8.00
CA THR A 630 2.15 -30.09 8.27
C THR A 630 1.91 -30.30 9.75
N ALA A 631 2.94 -30.72 10.51
CA ALA A 631 2.85 -30.86 11.95
C ALA A 631 2.53 -29.54 12.66
N SER A 632 3.17 -28.44 12.22
CA SER A 632 2.90 -27.10 12.76
C SER A 632 1.49 -26.61 12.42
N LEU A 633 1.03 -26.87 11.18
CA LEU A 633 -0.33 -26.54 10.73
C LEU A 633 -1.39 -27.35 11.51
N TYR A 634 -1.17 -28.65 11.67
CA TYR A 634 -2.05 -29.50 12.47
C TYR A 634 -2.14 -29.00 13.91
N GLY A 635 -0.99 -28.72 14.53
CA GLY A 635 -0.96 -28.09 15.84
C GLY A 635 -1.69 -26.73 15.88
N TRP A 636 -1.60 -25.92 14.82
CA TRP A 636 -2.35 -24.65 14.72
C TRP A 636 -3.87 -24.87 14.69
N LEU A 637 -4.33 -25.80 13.86
CA LEU A 637 -5.77 -26.10 13.70
C LEU A 637 -6.40 -26.68 14.97
N LEU A 638 -5.65 -27.46 15.75
CA LEU A 638 -6.12 -28.05 16.99
C LEU A 638 -6.10 -27.11 18.21
N THR A 639 -5.45 -25.96 18.11
CA THR A 639 -5.41 -25.00 19.23
C THR A 639 -6.67 -24.15 19.21
N PRO A 640 -7.44 -24.07 20.32
CA PRO A 640 -8.58 -23.17 20.41
C PRO A 640 -8.22 -21.72 20.07
N LEU A 641 -9.14 -21.00 19.43
CA LEU A 641 -8.94 -19.57 19.12
C LEU A 641 -9.05 -18.71 20.37
N GLU A 642 -9.91 -19.08 21.28
CA GLU A 642 -10.23 -18.39 22.53
C GLU A 642 -10.14 -19.41 23.69
N ASP A 643 -9.86 -18.91 24.90
CA ASP A 643 -9.97 -19.77 26.09
C ASP A 643 -11.44 -20.12 26.31
N GLU A 644 -11.73 -21.39 26.52
CA GLU A 644 -13.04 -21.84 26.97
C GLU A 644 -13.21 -21.32 28.41
N HIS A 645 -14.14 -20.39 28.61
CA HIS A 645 -14.54 -19.87 29.93
C HIS A 645 -15.69 -20.66 30.52
#